data_320ab0da63776d2b3e30bcf5dc62b209
#
_entry.id   320ab0da63776d2b3e30bcf5dc62b209
#
_cell.length_a   1.000
_cell.length_b   1.000
_cell.length_c   1.000
_cell.angle_alpha   90.00
_cell.angle_beta   90.00
_cell.angle_gamma   90.00
#
_symmetry.space_group_name_H-M   'P 1'
#
loop_
_entity.id
_entity.type
_entity.pdbx_description
1 polymer ?
#
loop_
_entity_poly.entity_id
_entity_poly.type
_entity_poly.pdbx_seq_one_letter_code
_entity_poly.pdbx_strand_id
1 'polypeptide(L)'
;MTMKRFFTLFLIVMAGQYVLCAHAFSFNAVCLQHNFTQKEVSDTVQTNKNEKPVKLSGVTIEATRVIQKPDGQLIFPSKTQRNSSTNGYSLLAKLSLPRIRINETMHTITALNNNGDVQIRINGVIATKTELINMNPKLVKNIEFIDNPGVRYGENVGYVLNIRTAKSKQGGAIGIDLNNALTTKSSDNTAFVKFNRGNSELSFSYSFNYQDFKGSRTKEEANYQLSNNTSYYIERNDLSSRNRTVRNGLQLKYNLADSALSYVFQASLSNDFNHSLNNDKTYQMFTPEGNFLSESRNSERSFSPVLDLYYYRKLGKSNNITANIVGTTIGTKANNYLKEVSPYIYNVDGQMRSLYSELIYEHQLRPFTISAGINSMLKYIRNEYIGDVKSFNKMNYSTLYMFSEIKGNWQKLGYVFGIGATNAGYKQATDKYNYWLFRPKLSLNYSVTQALSVRYSFETFEHISRMAMISNTKIRENSREWRVGNPNIEPNKVVQQIVNISYVRPRFYNLVDFFWRLNTNPNMSKYVRNANNEFYYMQANQKRIEMFSISDAFNIKIIPDVLETTLVGALYRFINEGDDYKHSLTTFNFQASIQAYLGRWTLTAYADNGWKFNEGETLAHNGSNIYVGSSYRLGNLYLSLYLQNPFMQHHKDLHSHILNCYVTKNTVQRNRDMGNFLTFNLSWNLEFGHRKQNKKQHNQHKDTDTGIM
;
A
#
# COMPACT_ATOMS: atom_id res chain seq x y z
N MET A 1 13.97 -16.37 23.48
CA MET A 1 14.90 -17.03 22.50
C MET A 1 16.08 -16.09 22.31
N THR A 2 17.31 -16.53 22.57
CA THR A 2 18.50 -15.67 22.46
C THR A 2 18.77 -15.35 20.98
N MET A 3 19.35 -14.20 20.69
CA MET A 3 19.72 -13.74 19.34
C MET A 3 20.53 -14.82 18.57
N LYS A 4 21.35 -15.62 19.27
CA LYS A 4 22.10 -16.74 18.72
C LYS A 4 21.19 -17.87 18.17
N ARG A 5 20.09 -18.21 18.86
CA ARG A 5 19.08 -19.18 18.38
C ARG A 5 18.23 -18.63 17.23
N PHE A 6 18.02 -17.32 17.19
CA PHE A 6 17.36 -16.63 16.10
C PHE A 6 18.16 -16.75 14.80
N PHE A 7 19.48 -16.46 14.86
CA PHE A 7 20.37 -16.62 13.70
C PHE A 7 20.51 -18.07 13.24
N THR A 8 20.56 -19.02 14.18
CA THR A 8 20.65 -20.45 13.84
C THR A 8 19.38 -20.93 13.12
N LEU A 9 18.20 -20.54 13.59
CA LEU A 9 16.93 -20.90 12.93
C LEU A 9 16.83 -20.30 11.52
N PHE A 10 17.28 -19.07 11.35
CA PHE A 10 17.33 -18.40 10.05
C PHE A 10 18.30 -19.11 9.09
N LEU A 11 19.50 -19.48 9.55
CA LEU A 11 20.48 -20.25 8.75
C LEU A 11 19.93 -21.60 8.30
N ILE A 12 19.14 -22.28 9.14
CA ILE A 12 18.48 -23.55 8.78
C ILE A 12 17.41 -23.32 7.70
N VAL A 13 16.61 -22.25 7.81
CA VAL A 13 15.60 -21.89 6.80
C VAL A 13 16.29 -21.55 5.48
N MET A 14 17.38 -20.78 5.51
CA MET A 14 18.17 -20.42 4.33
C MET A 14 18.83 -21.64 3.69
N ALA A 15 19.43 -22.55 4.49
CA ALA A 15 20.00 -23.78 3.99
C ALA A 15 18.95 -24.68 3.33
N GLY A 16 17.73 -24.76 3.89
CA GLY A 16 16.60 -25.47 3.28
C GLY A 16 16.20 -24.92 1.91
N GLN A 17 16.26 -23.62 1.71
CA GLN A 17 15.99 -23.00 0.40
C GLN A 17 17.10 -23.29 -0.63
N TYR A 18 18.38 -23.31 -0.20
CA TYR A 18 19.50 -23.69 -1.07
C TYR A 18 19.43 -25.17 -1.47
N VAL A 19 19.00 -26.06 -0.59
CA VAL A 19 18.80 -27.50 -0.88
C VAL A 19 17.66 -27.69 -1.89
N LEU A 20 16.56 -26.95 -1.77
CA LEU A 20 15.47 -26.95 -2.76
C LEU A 20 15.92 -26.44 -4.13
N CYS A 21 16.74 -25.38 -4.19
CA CYS A 21 17.36 -24.92 -5.42
C CYS A 21 18.33 -25.94 -6.03
N ALA A 22 19.18 -26.58 -5.22
CA ALA A 22 20.14 -27.59 -5.69
C ALA A 22 19.43 -28.84 -6.27
N HIS A 23 18.31 -29.26 -5.69
CA HIS A 23 17.50 -30.38 -6.23
C HIS A 23 16.74 -29.99 -7.50
N ALA A 24 16.34 -28.74 -7.67
CA ALA A 24 15.72 -28.27 -8.92
C ALA A 24 16.72 -28.24 -10.11
N PHE A 25 18.03 -28.18 -9.84
CA PHE A 25 19.08 -28.25 -10.87
C PHE A 25 19.45 -29.68 -11.28
N SER A 26 19.07 -30.71 -10.50
CA SER A 26 19.41 -32.12 -10.80
C SER A 26 18.31 -32.87 -11.57
N PHE A 27 17.17 -32.27 -11.87
CA PHE A 27 16.21 -32.84 -12.81
C PHE A 27 16.72 -32.66 -14.24
N ASN A 28 17.38 -33.66 -14.76
CA ASN A 28 17.66 -33.81 -16.19
C ASN A 28 16.36 -33.72 -16.98
N ALA A 29 16.22 -32.67 -17.74
CA ALA A 29 15.13 -32.50 -18.68
C ALA A 29 15.17 -33.62 -19.71
N VAL A 30 14.22 -34.53 -19.63
CA VAL A 30 13.87 -35.39 -20.76
C VAL A 30 13.25 -34.49 -21.82
N CYS A 31 14.03 -34.27 -22.88
CA CYS A 31 13.64 -33.50 -24.04
C CYS A 31 12.36 -34.03 -24.66
N LEU A 32 11.29 -33.24 -24.61
CA LEU A 32 10.26 -33.25 -25.61
C LEU A 32 10.61 -32.18 -26.67
N GLN A 33 11.39 -32.59 -27.67
CA GLN A 33 11.59 -31.80 -28.88
C GLN A 33 10.30 -31.81 -29.70
N HIS A 34 9.53 -30.74 -29.62
CA HIS A 34 8.57 -30.38 -30.65
C HIS A 34 9.15 -29.26 -31.49
N ASN A 35 9.49 -29.58 -32.72
CA ASN A 35 9.94 -28.67 -33.76
C ASN A 35 8.86 -27.63 -34.07
N PHE A 36 9.04 -26.41 -33.60
CA PHE A 36 8.32 -25.25 -34.13
C PHE A 36 9.18 -24.58 -35.20
N THR A 37 8.81 -24.79 -36.45
CA THR A 37 9.38 -24.06 -37.58
C THR A 37 9.03 -22.59 -37.51
N GLN A 38 10.01 -21.74 -37.22
CA GLN A 38 9.90 -20.30 -37.44
C GLN A 38 10.09 -20.01 -38.93
N LYS A 39 9.09 -19.34 -39.51
CA LYS A 39 9.18 -18.78 -40.86
C LYS A 39 10.03 -17.51 -40.81
N GLU A 40 11.23 -17.58 -41.34
CA GLU A 40 12.11 -16.41 -41.52
C GLU A 40 11.55 -15.54 -42.65
N VAL A 41 11.44 -14.22 -42.36
CA VAL A 41 11.25 -13.20 -43.40
C VAL A 41 12.64 -12.77 -43.83
N SER A 42 13.03 -13.12 -45.01
CA SER A 42 14.32 -12.72 -45.62
C SER A 42 14.19 -11.34 -46.26
N ASP A 43 14.92 -10.37 -45.74
CA ASP A 43 15.26 -9.16 -46.52
C ASP A 43 16.46 -9.44 -47.39
N THR A 44 16.21 -9.48 -48.68
CA THR A 44 17.24 -9.66 -49.73
C THR A 44 17.92 -8.33 -50.02
N VAL A 45 19.17 -8.18 -49.56
CA VAL A 45 20.13 -7.24 -50.11
C VAL A 45 21.03 -8.02 -51.05
N GLN A 46 21.01 -7.71 -52.34
CA GLN A 46 21.92 -8.26 -53.33
C GLN A 46 23.32 -7.65 -53.18
N THR A 47 24.29 -8.49 -52.83
CA THR A 47 25.70 -8.19 -53.08
C THR A 47 26.47 -9.44 -53.47
N ASN A 48 27.26 -9.27 -54.48
CA ASN A 48 28.23 -10.11 -55.21
C ASN A 48 28.63 -11.49 -54.65
N LYS A 49 28.74 -12.38 -55.63
CA LYS A 49 29.18 -13.77 -55.57
C LYS A 49 30.56 -13.96 -54.97
N ASN A 50 30.69 -15.05 -54.19
CA ASN A 50 31.86 -15.82 -53.80
C ASN A 50 32.39 -15.69 -52.36
N GLU A 51 31.52 -15.56 -51.36
CA GLU A 51 31.91 -15.94 -50.00
C GLU A 51 30.90 -16.92 -49.42
N LYS A 52 31.38 -18.05 -48.86
CA LYS A 52 30.55 -19.01 -48.14
C LYS A 52 29.94 -18.31 -46.91
N PRO A 53 28.63 -18.36 -46.71
CA PRO A 53 28.03 -17.72 -45.53
C PRO A 53 28.51 -18.42 -44.27
N VAL A 54 29.24 -17.70 -43.45
CA VAL A 54 29.53 -18.09 -42.07
C VAL A 54 28.26 -17.85 -41.26
N LYS A 55 27.59 -18.91 -40.88
CA LYS A 55 26.49 -18.84 -39.90
C LYS A 55 27.11 -18.41 -38.55
N LEU A 56 27.03 -17.13 -38.23
CA LEU A 56 27.24 -16.65 -36.86
C LEU A 56 26.08 -17.21 -36.00
N SER A 57 26.39 -18.08 -35.03
CA SER A 57 25.46 -18.44 -33.97
C SER A 57 24.99 -17.16 -33.30
N GLY A 58 23.68 -16.89 -33.34
CA GLY A 58 23.09 -15.69 -32.73
C GLY A 58 23.45 -15.63 -31.26
N VAL A 59 24.23 -14.62 -30.89
CA VAL A 59 24.54 -14.33 -29.49
C VAL A 59 23.27 -13.72 -28.88
N THR A 60 22.54 -14.49 -28.11
CA THR A 60 21.41 -13.98 -27.32
C THR A 60 21.99 -13.26 -26.10
N ILE A 61 22.00 -11.93 -26.12
CA ILE A 61 22.39 -11.11 -24.95
C ILE A 61 21.18 -11.04 -24.03
N GLU A 62 21.18 -11.82 -22.95
CA GLU A 62 20.22 -11.68 -21.87
C GLU A 62 20.62 -10.49 -20.97
N ALA A 63 19.93 -9.35 -21.10
CA ALA A 63 20.16 -8.19 -20.24
C ALA A 63 19.49 -8.39 -18.87
N THR A 64 20.16 -7.90 -17.81
CA THR A 64 19.57 -7.83 -16.47
C THR A 64 18.37 -6.89 -16.45
N ARG A 65 17.23 -7.35 -15.88
CA ARG A 65 16.00 -6.56 -15.82
C ARG A 65 15.86 -5.72 -14.54
N VAL A 66 16.84 -5.79 -13.65
CA VAL A 66 16.87 -5.01 -12.39
C VAL A 66 18.21 -4.32 -12.29
N ILE A 67 18.19 -3.00 -12.06
CA ILE A 67 19.38 -2.18 -11.82
C ILE A 67 19.24 -1.56 -10.44
N GLN A 68 20.27 -1.70 -9.59
CA GLN A 68 20.31 -1.10 -8.26
C GLN A 68 20.51 0.41 -8.35
N LYS A 69 19.81 1.15 -7.48
CA LYS A 69 19.95 2.60 -7.29
C LYS A 69 20.26 2.93 -5.83
N PRO A 70 20.75 4.14 -5.53
CA PRO A 70 21.05 4.53 -4.14
C PRO A 70 19.85 4.41 -3.18
N ASP A 71 18.63 4.61 -3.67
CA ASP A 71 17.37 4.63 -2.90
C ASP A 71 16.42 3.47 -3.24
N GLY A 72 16.83 2.54 -4.11
CA GLY A 72 15.94 1.45 -4.52
C GLY A 72 16.44 0.70 -5.74
N GLN A 73 15.52 0.38 -6.64
CA GLN A 73 15.75 -0.45 -7.82
C GLN A 73 15.02 0.11 -9.03
N LEU A 74 15.62 -0.06 -10.21
CA LEU A 74 14.99 0.19 -11.50
C LEU A 74 14.68 -1.16 -12.15
N ILE A 75 13.41 -1.46 -12.34
CA ILE A 75 12.90 -2.73 -12.84
C ILE A 75 12.38 -2.54 -14.26
N PHE A 76 12.79 -3.41 -15.18
CA PHE A 76 12.36 -3.43 -16.58
C PHE A 76 11.42 -4.61 -16.80
N PRO A 77 10.07 -4.38 -16.84
CA PRO A 77 9.12 -5.44 -17.14
C PRO A 77 9.39 -6.07 -18.51
N SER A 78 9.29 -7.38 -18.61
CA SER A 78 9.46 -8.07 -19.89
C SER A 78 8.37 -7.68 -20.89
N LYS A 79 8.60 -7.93 -22.17
CA LYS A 79 7.55 -7.78 -23.20
C LYS A 79 6.37 -8.70 -22.88
N THR A 80 6.64 -9.90 -22.39
CA THR A 80 5.64 -10.89 -21.98
C THR A 80 4.83 -10.39 -20.81
N GLN A 81 5.46 -9.90 -19.71
CA GLN A 81 4.77 -9.32 -18.54
C GLN A 81 3.88 -8.14 -18.95
N ARG A 82 4.39 -7.21 -19.77
CA ARG A 82 3.60 -6.07 -20.27
C ARG A 82 2.42 -6.49 -21.16
N ASN A 83 2.64 -7.47 -22.04
CA ASN A 83 1.60 -7.94 -22.96
C ASN A 83 0.53 -8.80 -22.28
N SER A 84 0.86 -9.49 -21.19
CA SER A 84 -0.07 -10.33 -20.42
C SER A 84 -0.80 -9.56 -19.32
N SER A 85 -0.47 -8.29 -19.10
CA SER A 85 -1.10 -7.46 -18.08
C SER A 85 -2.27 -6.68 -18.64
N THR A 86 -3.35 -6.58 -17.86
CA THR A 86 -4.59 -5.87 -18.19
C THR A 86 -4.48 -4.38 -17.89
N ASN A 87 -3.93 -4.04 -16.74
CA ASN A 87 -3.79 -2.69 -16.21
C ASN A 87 -2.51 -2.58 -15.36
N GLY A 88 -2.34 -1.47 -14.65
CA GLY A 88 -1.16 -1.24 -13.80
C GLY A 88 -1.06 -2.19 -12.62
N TYR A 89 -2.17 -2.57 -11.99
CA TYR A 89 -2.18 -3.54 -10.88
C TYR A 89 -1.71 -4.91 -11.35
N SER A 90 -2.25 -5.37 -12.47
CA SER A 90 -1.86 -6.63 -13.10
C SER A 90 -0.36 -6.66 -13.44
N LEU A 91 0.19 -5.55 -13.95
CA LEU A 91 1.62 -5.46 -14.24
C LEU A 91 2.47 -5.51 -12.96
N LEU A 92 2.11 -4.72 -11.95
CA LEU A 92 2.85 -4.68 -10.68
C LEU A 92 2.80 -6.01 -9.95
N ALA A 93 1.64 -6.71 -9.95
CA ALA A 93 1.50 -8.05 -9.36
C ALA A 93 2.48 -9.06 -9.99
N LYS A 94 2.68 -8.98 -11.32
CA LYS A 94 3.62 -9.86 -12.04
C LYS A 94 5.10 -9.56 -11.78
N LEU A 95 5.43 -8.45 -11.13
CA LEU A 95 6.81 -8.13 -10.73
C LEU A 95 7.18 -8.74 -9.38
N SER A 96 6.21 -9.16 -8.58
CA SER A 96 6.39 -9.80 -7.27
C SER A 96 7.35 -9.01 -6.38
N LEU A 97 7.03 -7.73 -6.17
CA LEU A 97 7.88 -6.79 -5.43
C LEU A 97 8.02 -7.22 -3.97
N PRO A 98 9.22 -7.22 -3.38
CA PRO A 98 9.42 -7.60 -2.00
C PRO A 98 8.72 -6.62 -1.05
N ARG A 99 8.18 -7.13 0.06
CA ARG A 99 7.50 -6.37 1.13
C ARG A 99 6.24 -5.61 0.71
N ILE A 100 5.78 -5.78 -0.51
CA ILE A 100 4.54 -5.20 -1.01
C ILE A 100 3.62 -6.32 -1.46
N ARG A 101 2.40 -6.32 -0.94
CA ARG A 101 1.30 -7.17 -1.43
C ARG A 101 0.47 -6.39 -2.42
N ILE A 102 0.32 -6.93 -3.61
CA ILE A 102 -0.54 -6.39 -4.66
C ILE A 102 -1.68 -7.37 -4.89
N ASN A 103 -2.89 -6.95 -4.57
CA ASN A 103 -4.09 -7.71 -4.86
C ASN A 103 -4.69 -7.17 -6.16
N GLU A 104 -4.59 -7.97 -7.23
CA GLU A 104 -5.06 -7.61 -8.56
C GLU A 104 -6.60 -7.56 -8.62
N THR A 105 -7.28 -8.42 -7.87
CA THR A 105 -8.75 -8.51 -7.87
C THR A 105 -9.42 -7.40 -7.05
N MET A 106 -8.78 -6.98 -5.95
CA MET A 106 -9.30 -5.92 -5.08
C MET A 106 -8.72 -4.55 -5.42
N HIS A 107 -7.82 -4.48 -6.39
CA HIS A 107 -7.06 -3.29 -6.76
C HIS A 107 -6.44 -2.58 -5.55
N THR A 108 -5.75 -3.34 -4.70
CA THR A 108 -5.08 -2.82 -3.51
C THR A 108 -3.57 -3.08 -3.55
N ILE A 109 -2.82 -2.15 -2.98
CA ILE A 109 -1.37 -2.26 -2.78
C ILE A 109 -1.10 -1.93 -1.32
N THR A 110 -0.48 -2.85 -0.59
CA THR A 110 -0.21 -2.70 0.84
C THR A 110 1.24 -3.06 1.17
N ALA A 111 1.84 -2.30 2.08
CA ALA A 111 3.10 -2.66 2.68
C ALA A 111 2.89 -3.76 3.73
N LEU A 112 3.76 -4.78 3.75
CA LEU A 112 3.62 -5.92 4.65
C LEU A 112 4.27 -5.72 6.02
N ASN A 113 5.16 -4.75 6.16
CA ASN A 113 5.96 -4.55 7.38
C ASN A 113 5.57 -3.31 8.17
N ASN A 114 4.38 -2.74 7.93
CA ASN A 114 3.87 -1.52 8.57
C ASN A 114 4.88 -0.33 8.56
N ASN A 115 5.68 -0.23 7.49
CA ASN A 115 6.73 0.79 7.32
C ASN A 115 6.23 2.06 6.62
N GLY A 116 4.95 2.36 6.72
CA GLY A 116 4.28 3.48 6.06
C GLY A 116 3.57 3.10 4.77
N ASP A 117 3.02 4.09 4.09
CA ASP A 117 2.20 3.92 2.90
C ASP A 117 3.02 3.62 1.65
N VAL A 118 2.40 2.92 0.69
CA VAL A 118 2.96 2.74 -0.66
C VAL A 118 2.46 3.87 -1.56
N GLN A 119 3.37 4.78 -1.92
CA GLN A 119 3.06 5.88 -2.83
C GLN A 119 3.25 5.45 -4.29
N ILE A 120 2.17 5.44 -5.06
CA ILE A 120 2.24 5.14 -6.49
C ILE A 120 2.49 6.44 -7.26
N ARG A 121 3.40 6.38 -8.24
CA ARG A 121 3.70 7.49 -9.15
C ARG A 121 3.69 7.01 -10.60
N ILE A 122 3.22 7.85 -11.51
CA ILE A 122 3.36 7.66 -12.95
C ILE A 122 4.19 8.83 -13.49
N ASN A 123 5.34 8.52 -14.09
CA ASN A 123 6.30 9.52 -14.60
C ASN A 123 6.77 10.56 -13.56
N GLY A 124 6.91 10.14 -12.31
CA GLY A 124 7.39 10.97 -11.20
C GLY A 124 6.28 11.69 -10.44
N VAL A 125 5.03 11.45 -10.76
CA VAL A 125 3.88 12.14 -10.20
C VAL A 125 2.96 11.14 -9.50
N ILE A 126 2.39 11.49 -8.33
CA ILE A 126 1.51 10.62 -7.54
C ILE A 126 0.31 10.20 -8.38
N ALA A 127 -0.02 8.90 -8.34
CA ALA A 127 -1.09 8.28 -9.12
C ALA A 127 -2.25 7.81 -8.24
N THR A 128 -3.48 8.01 -8.71
CA THR A 128 -4.68 7.45 -8.08
C THR A 128 -4.88 5.98 -8.46
N LYS A 129 -5.74 5.28 -7.70
CA LYS A 129 -6.21 3.93 -8.04
C LYS A 129 -6.75 3.86 -9.48
N THR A 130 -7.62 4.81 -9.84
CA THR A 130 -8.25 4.89 -11.16
C THR A 130 -7.23 5.02 -12.29
N GLU A 131 -6.17 5.80 -12.09
CA GLU A 131 -5.14 5.98 -13.13
C GLU A 131 -4.24 4.77 -13.30
N LEU A 132 -4.02 4.01 -12.24
CA LEU A 132 -3.32 2.74 -12.33
C LEU A 132 -4.16 1.69 -13.07
N ILE A 133 -5.49 1.68 -12.87
CA ILE A 133 -6.44 0.85 -13.63
C ILE A 133 -6.45 1.29 -15.11
N ASN A 134 -6.47 2.60 -15.37
CA ASN A 134 -6.54 3.16 -16.73
C ASN A 134 -5.19 3.17 -17.47
N MET A 135 -4.13 2.65 -16.85
CA MET A 135 -2.81 2.62 -17.45
C MET A 135 -2.68 1.47 -18.45
N ASN A 136 -2.18 1.77 -19.64
CA ASN A 136 -1.82 0.74 -20.61
C ASN A 136 -0.44 0.13 -20.27
N PRO A 137 -0.36 -1.15 -19.83
CA PRO A 137 0.91 -1.78 -19.47
C PRO A 137 1.93 -1.86 -20.60
N LYS A 138 1.48 -1.90 -21.87
CA LYS A 138 2.36 -1.94 -23.04
C LYS A 138 3.22 -0.68 -23.18
N LEU A 139 2.79 0.45 -22.58
CA LEU A 139 3.52 1.70 -22.59
C LEU A 139 4.57 1.79 -21.47
N VAL A 140 4.57 0.89 -20.50
CA VAL A 140 5.51 0.92 -19.38
C VAL A 140 6.92 0.59 -19.87
N LYS A 141 7.86 1.50 -19.61
CA LYS A 141 9.30 1.34 -19.91
C LYS A 141 10.01 0.65 -18.76
N ASN A 142 9.87 1.21 -17.57
CA ASN A 142 10.46 0.72 -16.34
C ASN A 142 9.64 1.19 -15.13
N ILE A 143 9.95 0.60 -13.99
CA ILE A 143 9.38 0.94 -12.69
C ILE A 143 10.53 1.19 -11.72
N GLU A 144 10.57 2.38 -11.14
CA GLU A 144 11.46 2.69 -10.04
C GLU A 144 10.79 2.24 -8.74
N PHE A 145 11.26 1.16 -8.17
CA PHE A 145 10.88 0.71 -6.85
C PHE A 145 11.82 1.33 -5.84
N ILE A 146 11.36 2.36 -5.13
CA ILE A 146 12.11 3.05 -4.11
C ILE A 146 11.65 2.49 -2.76
N ASP A 147 12.45 1.64 -2.17
CA ASP A 147 12.20 0.98 -0.89
C ASP A 147 12.81 1.71 0.31
N ASN A 148 13.50 2.81 0.01
CA ASN A 148 13.99 3.80 0.97
C ASN A 148 13.76 5.21 0.41
N PRO A 149 12.49 5.70 0.42
CA PRO A 149 12.16 7.01 -0.14
C PRO A 149 12.92 8.13 0.58
N GLY A 150 13.52 9.06 -0.16
CA GLY A 150 14.16 10.25 0.38
C GLY A 150 13.18 11.19 1.08
N VAL A 151 13.69 12.19 1.79
CA VAL A 151 12.89 13.19 2.53
C VAL A 151 11.96 13.99 1.62
N ARG A 152 12.24 14.06 0.32
CA ARG A 152 11.42 14.72 -0.71
C ARG A 152 10.05 14.07 -0.94
N TYR A 153 9.85 12.84 -0.53
CA TYR A 153 8.57 12.11 -0.72
C TYR A 153 7.55 12.36 0.39
N GLY A 154 7.92 13.17 1.38
CA GLY A 154 7.07 13.51 2.52
C GLY A 154 7.15 12.52 3.68
N GLU A 155 6.31 12.75 4.66
CA GLU A 155 6.18 11.91 5.85
C GLU A 155 5.33 10.67 5.57
N ASN A 156 5.50 9.61 6.34
CA ASN A 156 4.73 8.34 6.28
C ASN A 156 4.81 7.55 4.95
N VAL A 157 5.72 7.90 4.04
CA VAL A 157 5.93 7.15 2.80
C VAL A 157 7.00 6.09 3.01
N GLY A 158 6.59 4.83 3.11
CA GLY A 158 7.50 3.69 3.28
C GLY A 158 8.07 3.17 1.97
N TYR A 159 7.29 3.27 0.89
CA TYR A 159 7.67 2.78 -0.44
C TYR A 159 7.16 3.71 -1.53
N VAL A 160 7.93 3.83 -2.63
CA VAL A 160 7.48 4.54 -3.83
C VAL A 160 7.59 3.62 -5.05
N LEU A 161 6.49 3.47 -5.79
CA LEU A 161 6.44 2.80 -7.08
C LEU A 161 6.27 3.84 -8.18
N ASN A 162 7.35 4.23 -8.84
CA ASN A 162 7.30 5.22 -9.90
C ASN A 162 7.35 4.55 -11.28
N ILE A 163 6.21 4.47 -11.93
CA ILE A 163 6.02 3.81 -13.23
C ILE A 163 6.37 4.80 -14.34
N ARG A 164 7.41 4.51 -15.12
CA ARG A 164 7.81 5.29 -16.29
C ARG A 164 7.17 4.73 -17.54
N THR A 165 6.38 5.54 -18.23
CA THR A 165 5.68 5.14 -19.47
C THR A 165 6.33 5.68 -20.72
N ALA A 166 6.09 5.03 -21.85
CA ALA A 166 6.35 5.55 -23.18
C ALA A 166 5.31 6.63 -23.55
N LYS A 167 5.54 7.27 -24.66
CA LYS A 167 4.68 8.32 -25.23
C LYS A 167 3.30 7.79 -25.60
N SER A 168 2.23 8.51 -25.26
CA SER A 168 0.89 8.21 -25.75
C SER A 168 0.73 8.65 -27.22
N LYS A 169 -0.24 8.06 -27.92
CA LYS A 169 -0.58 8.44 -29.30
C LYS A 169 -1.31 9.79 -29.32
N GLN A 170 -1.13 10.58 -30.40
CA GLN A 170 -2.01 11.69 -30.71
C GLN A 170 -3.35 11.11 -31.19
N GLY A 171 -4.47 11.59 -30.62
CA GLY A 171 -5.81 11.07 -30.89
C GLY A 171 -6.57 10.86 -29.60
N GLY A 172 -6.54 9.68 -29.04
CA GLY A 172 -7.19 9.42 -27.76
C GLY A 172 -7.12 7.97 -27.33
N ALA A 173 -7.79 7.71 -26.21
CA ALA A 173 -8.02 6.36 -25.70
C ALA A 173 -9.40 6.28 -25.04
N ILE A 174 -10.05 5.16 -25.18
CA ILE A 174 -11.26 4.78 -24.44
C ILE A 174 -11.05 3.40 -23.84
N GLY A 175 -11.52 3.19 -22.63
CA GLY A 175 -11.40 1.88 -22.01
C GLY A 175 -12.36 1.66 -20.87
N ILE A 176 -12.53 0.38 -20.57
CA ILE A 176 -13.30 -0.14 -19.44
C ILE A 176 -12.47 -1.21 -18.72
N ASP A 177 -12.63 -1.27 -17.42
CA ASP A 177 -12.15 -2.36 -16.56
C ASP A 177 -13.30 -2.75 -15.64
N LEU A 178 -13.87 -3.94 -15.87
CA LEU A 178 -15.04 -4.45 -15.18
C LEU A 178 -14.64 -5.67 -14.37
N ASN A 179 -14.50 -5.50 -13.06
CA ASN A 179 -14.13 -6.56 -12.14
C ASN A 179 -15.28 -6.89 -11.20
N ASN A 180 -15.93 -8.02 -11.43
CA ASN A 180 -17.15 -8.41 -10.73
C ASN A 180 -17.01 -9.81 -10.12
N ALA A 181 -17.42 -9.96 -8.88
CA ALA A 181 -17.48 -11.25 -8.22
C ALA A 181 -18.68 -12.06 -8.74
N LEU A 182 -18.46 -13.35 -8.93
CA LEU A 182 -19.50 -14.30 -9.36
C LEU A 182 -20.12 -15.06 -8.18
N THR A 183 -19.40 -15.17 -7.05
CA THR A 183 -19.80 -15.93 -5.87
C THR A 183 -20.39 -15.06 -4.76
N THR A 184 -20.22 -13.74 -4.83
CA THR A 184 -20.71 -12.78 -3.84
C THR A 184 -21.01 -11.44 -4.50
N LYS A 185 -21.57 -10.50 -3.76
CA LYS A 185 -21.92 -9.18 -4.29
C LYS A 185 -20.74 -8.22 -4.13
N SER A 186 -19.83 -8.22 -5.10
CA SER A 186 -18.72 -7.29 -5.16
C SER A 186 -18.44 -6.87 -6.60
N SER A 187 -18.31 -5.58 -6.84
CA SER A 187 -18.03 -4.97 -8.14
C SER A 187 -17.02 -3.83 -7.98
N ASP A 188 -16.02 -3.76 -8.85
CA ASP A 188 -15.04 -2.67 -8.92
C ASP A 188 -14.83 -2.32 -10.39
N ASN A 189 -15.61 -1.39 -10.88
CA ASN A 189 -15.74 -1.08 -12.31
C ASN A 189 -15.22 0.33 -12.59
N THR A 190 -14.50 0.50 -13.68
CA THR A 190 -13.97 1.78 -14.13
C THR A 190 -14.14 1.94 -15.63
N ALA A 191 -14.56 3.14 -16.06
CA ALA A 191 -14.61 3.54 -17.46
C ALA A 191 -13.87 4.86 -17.63
N PHE A 192 -13.17 5.06 -18.76
CA PHE A 192 -12.47 6.30 -19.05
C PHE A 192 -12.43 6.63 -20.52
N VAL A 193 -12.28 7.92 -20.78
CA VAL A 193 -12.01 8.46 -22.11
C VAL A 193 -10.91 9.53 -22.01
N LYS A 194 -9.99 9.56 -22.97
CA LYS A 194 -8.89 10.51 -23.08
C LYS A 194 -8.84 11.06 -24.49
N PHE A 195 -8.67 12.37 -24.61
CA PHE A 195 -8.50 13.08 -25.87
C PHE A 195 -7.17 13.81 -25.85
N ASN A 196 -6.34 13.56 -26.85
CA ASN A 196 -5.02 14.17 -27.00
C ASN A 196 -4.98 15.04 -28.27
N ARG A 197 -4.72 16.33 -28.12
CA ARG A 197 -4.55 17.26 -29.23
C ARG A 197 -3.34 18.16 -28.99
N GLY A 198 -2.31 18.05 -29.84
CA GLY A 198 -1.07 18.81 -29.67
C GLY A 198 -0.41 18.51 -28.29
N ASN A 199 -0.25 19.54 -27.49
CA ASN A 199 0.32 19.49 -26.15
C ASN A 199 -0.71 19.27 -25.05
N SER A 200 -2.00 19.23 -25.39
CA SER A 200 -3.10 19.11 -24.43
C SER A 200 -3.67 17.70 -24.38
N GLU A 201 -4.08 17.29 -23.19
CA GLU A 201 -4.85 16.08 -22.93
C GLU A 201 -6.02 16.42 -22.01
N LEU A 202 -7.21 16.02 -22.42
CA LEU A 202 -8.40 16.03 -21.57
C LEU A 202 -8.79 14.60 -21.28
N SER A 203 -8.99 14.26 -20.03
CA SER A 203 -9.45 12.92 -19.62
C SER A 203 -10.63 13.01 -18.67
N PHE A 204 -11.56 12.10 -18.85
CA PHE A 204 -12.70 11.87 -17.98
C PHE A 204 -12.68 10.42 -17.55
N SER A 205 -12.92 10.16 -16.26
CA SER A 205 -13.06 8.81 -15.75
C SER A 205 -14.16 8.72 -14.70
N TYR A 206 -14.87 7.59 -14.73
CA TYR A 206 -15.89 7.22 -13.77
C TYR A 206 -15.51 5.89 -13.15
N SER A 207 -15.61 5.77 -11.83
CA SER A 207 -15.41 4.54 -11.07
C SER A 207 -16.63 4.23 -10.21
N PHE A 208 -16.98 2.96 -10.16
CA PHE A 208 -18.06 2.42 -9.35
C PHE A 208 -17.54 1.24 -8.55
N ASN A 209 -17.60 1.34 -7.23
CA ASN A 209 -17.29 0.25 -6.32
C ASN A 209 -18.52 -0.08 -5.48
N TYR A 210 -18.92 -1.34 -5.49
CA TYR A 210 -20.04 -1.87 -4.72
C TYR A 210 -19.62 -3.15 -4.02
N GLN A 211 -19.98 -3.27 -2.74
CA GLN A 211 -19.77 -4.45 -1.93
C GLN A 211 -20.95 -4.64 -0.98
N ASP A 212 -21.48 -5.85 -0.88
CA ASP A 212 -22.55 -6.19 0.06
C ASP A 212 -22.27 -7.59 0.63
N PHE A 213 -21.46 -7.64 1.67
CA PHE A 213 -21.04 -8.87 2.34
C PHE A 213 -21.94 -9.17 3.53
N LYS A 214 -22.40 -10.42 3.61
CA LYS A 214 -23.28 -10.92 4.68
C LYS A 214 -22.66 -12.09 5.46
N GLY A 215 -21.49 -12.55 5.03
CA GLY A 215 -20.82 -13.74 5.57
C GLY A 215 -19.79 -13.44 6.67
N SER A 216 -19.57 -12.17 7.04
CA SER A 216 -18.68 -11.84 8.15
C SER A 216 -19.29 -12.29 9.48
N ARG A 217 -18.47 -12.90 10.34
CA ARG A 217 -18.83 -13.33 11.69
C ARG A 217 -17.67 -13.08 12.62
N THR A 218 -17.93 -12.38 13.71
CA THR A 218 -16.96 -12.13 14.77
C THR A 218 -17.39 -12.91 16.02
N LYS A 219 -16.44 -13.61 16.62
CA LYS A 219 -16.53 -14.10 17.99
C LYS A 219 -15.54 -13.31 18.82
N GLU A 220 -16.00 -12.68 19.90
CA GLU A 220 -15.19 -11.95 20.87
C GLU A 220 -15.44 -12.52 22.26
N GLU A 221 -14.36 -12.84 22.95
CA GLU A 221 -14.34 -13.23 24.37
C GLU A 221 -13.54 -12.17 25.12
N ALA A 222 -14.13 -11.53 26.11
CA ALA A 222 -13.54 -10.45 26.87
C ALA A 222 -13.63 -10.69 28.38
N ASN A 223 -12.52 -10.49 29.09
CA ASN A 223 -12.46 -10.50 30.54
C ASN A 223 -12.12 -9.07 31.04
N TYR A 224 -12.91 -8.59 31.97
CA TYR A 224 -12.74 -7.28 32.61
C TYR A 224 -12.40 -7.48 34.07
N GLN A 225 -11.22 -7.02 34.49
CA GLN A 225 -10.79 -7.06 35.87
C GLN A 225 -11.41 -5.92 36.68
N LEU A 226 -12.34 -6.23 37.56
CA LEU A 226 -13.04 -5.24 38.40
C LEU A 226 -12.17 -4.78 39.56
N SER A 227 -12.60 -3.68 40.22
CA SER A 227 -11.86 -3.08 41.34
C SER A 227 -11.79 -3.95 42.59
N ASN A 228 -12.71 -4.88 42.74
CA ASN A 228 -12.73 -5.88 43.83
C ASN A 228 -11.92 -7.17 43.49
N ASN A 229 -11.05 -7.12 42.46
CA ASN A 229 -10.26 -8.24 41.96
C ASN A 229 -11.09 -9.42 41.40
N THR A 230 -12.38 -9.25 41.15
CA THR A 230 -13.17 -10.25 40.43
C THR A 230 -13.07 -10.03 38.92
N SER A 231 -13.25 -11.08 38.14
CA SER A 231 -13.27 -11.02 36.68
C SER A 231 -14.72 -11.03 36.18
N TYR A 232 -15.02 -10.12 35.25
CA TYR A 232 -16.31 -10.06 34.57
C TYR A 232 -16.15 -10.50 33.12
N TYR A 233 -16.75 -11.64 32.77
CA TYR A 233 -16.62 -12.23 31.44
C TYR A 233 -17.78 -11.83 30.53
N ILE A 234 -17.50 -11.48 29.29
CA ILE A 234 -18.47 -11.27 28.22
C ILE A 234 -18.02 -12.04 27.00
N GLU A 235 -18.93 -12.84 26.41
CA GLU A 235 -18.77 -13.41 25.10
C GLU A 235 -19.77 -12.77 24.13
N ARG A 236 -19.34 -12.37 22.92
CA ARG A 236 -20.15 -11.83 21.85
C ARG A 236 -19.99 -12.69 20.60
N ASN A 237 -21.10 -13.22 20.09
CA ASN A 237 -21.12 -14.08 18.91
C ASN A 237 -22.05 -13.48 17.85
N ASP A 238 -21.50 -13.08 16.71
CA ASP A 238 -22.29 -12.59 15.58
C ASP A 238 -23.24 -13.67 15.05
N LEU A 239 -24.54 -13.41 15.07
CA LEU A 239 -25.60 -14.21 14.46
C LEU A 239 -25.78 -13.81 12.99
N SER A 240 -25.82 -12.51 12.75
CA SER A 240 -25.88 -11.95 11.40
C SER A 240 -25.02 -10.69 11.30
N SER A 241 -24.45 -10.48 10.13
CA SER A 241 -23.82 -9.20 9.79
C SER A 241 -24.07 -8.86 8.33
N ARG A 242 -24.10 -7.58 8.04
CA ARG A 242 -24.11 -7.06 6.68
C ARG A 242 -23.20 -5.83 6.59
N ASN A 243 -22.20 -5.92 5.74
CA ASN A 243 -21.31 -4.82 5.42
C ASN A 243 -21.56 -4.39 3.98
N ARG A 244 -22.18 -3.23 3.78
CA ARG A 244 -22.49 -2.69 2.47
C ARG A 244 -21.72 -1.39 2.23
N THR A 245 -20.94 -1.37 1.17
CA THR A 245 -20.22 -0.19 0.70
C THR A 245 -20.66 0.15 -0.72
N VAL A 246 -20.93 1.43 -0.97
CA VAL A 246 -21.16 1.98 -2.31
C VAL A 246 -20.24 3.19 -2.47
N ARG A 247 -19.47 3.25 -3.54
CA ARG A 247 -18.63 4.40 -3.86
C ARG A 247 -18.73 4.70 -5.35
N ASN A 248 -18.98 5.96 -5.67
CA ASN A 248 -18.93 6.48 -7.03
C ASN A 248 -17.87 7.58 -7.08
N GLY A 249 -16.99 7.52 -8.07
CA GLY A 249 -15.95 8.50 -8.28
C GLY A 249 -16.01 9.09 -9.69
N LEU A 250 -15.95 10.40 -9.80
CA LEU A 250 -15.78 11.13 -11.05
C LEU A 250 -14.44 11.86 -11.01
N GLN A 251 -13.73 11.86 -12.12
CA GLN A 251 -12.52 12.68 -12.29
C GLN A 251 -12.51 13.30 -13.68
N LEU A 252 -12.38 14.61 -13.72
CA LEU A 252 -12.07 15.39 -14.91
C LEU A 252 -10.66 15.96 -14.78
N LYS A 253 -9.82 15.78 -15.81
CA LYS A 253 -8.42 16.16 -15.76
C LYS A 253 -7.98 16.78 -17.07
N TYR A 254 -7.34 17.94 -16.97
CA TYR A 254 -6.69 18.62 -18.07
C TYR A 254 -5.17 18.62 -17.84
N ASN A 255 -4.41 18.26 -18.86
CA ASN A 255 -2.96 18.23 -18.82
C ASN A 255 -2.40 18.93 -20.06
N LEU A 256 -1.49 19.89 -19.84
CA LEU A 256 -0.76 20.61 -20.85
C LEU A 256 0.74 20.40 -20.64
N ALA A 257 1.42 19.81 -21.63
CA ALA A 257 2.86 19.54 -21.54
C ALA A 257 3.50 19.61 -22.93
N ASP A 258 4.64 20.29 -23.04
CA ASP A 258 5.41 20.27 -24.28
C ASP A 258 6.11 18.92 -24.53
N SER A 259 6.57 18.69 -25.74
CA SER A 259 7.20 17.44 -26.15
C SER A 259 8.53 17.17 -25.45
N ALA A 260 9.24 18.21 -25.04
CA ALA A 260 10.52 18.13 -24.33
C ALA A 260 10.33 18.00 -22.81
N LEU A 261 9.09 18.07 -22.32
CA LEU A 261 8.75 18.17 -20.89
C LEU A 261 9.49 19.33 -20.19
N SER A 262 9.61 20.46 -20.90
CA SER A 262 10.19 21.66 -20.33
C SER A 262 9.18 22.36 -19.40
N TYR A 263 7.91 22.16 -19.63
CA TYR A 263 6.83 22.53 -18.71
C TYR A 263 5.71 21.46 -18.70
N VAL A 264 5.03 21.37 -17.58
CA VAL A 264 3.78 20.62 -17.38
C VAL A 264 2.85 21.45 -16.53
N PHE A 265 1.63 21.64 -16.98
CA PHE A 265 0.53 22.17 -16.17
C PHE A 265 -0.57 21.12 -16.14
N GLN A 266 -1.15 20.88 -14.98
CA GLN A 266 -2.28 19.99 -14.82
C GLN A 266 -3.30 20.58 -13.86
N ALA A 267 -4.57 20.49 -14.23
CA ALA A 267 -5.71 20.73 -13.38
C ALA A 267 -6.56 19.46 -13.31
N SER A 268 -6.93 19.05 -12.13
CA SER A 268 -7.80 17.89 -11.89
C SER A 268 -8.89 18.24 -10.90
N LEU A 269 -10.13 17.95 -11.28
CA LEU A 269 -11.30 17.99 -10.41
C LEU A 269 -11.79 16.56 -10.22
N SER A 270 -11.86 16.12 -8.99
CA SER A 270 -12.43 14.81 -8.67
C SER A 270 -13.45 14.92 -7.54
N ASN A 271 -14.36 13.96 -7.49
CA ASN A 271 -15.37 13.89 -6.46
C ASN A 271 -15.78 12.42 -6.24
N ASP A 272 -15.67 11.97 -4.99
CA ASP A 272 -16.35 10.77 -4.55
C ASP A 272 -17.74 11.19 -4.06
N PHE A 273 -18.79 10.72 -4.74
CA PHE A 273 -20.17 11.04 -4.43
C PHE A 273 -20.98 9.78 -4.15
N ASN A 274 -22.06 9.92 -3.39
CA ASN A 274 -22.86 8.79 -2.91
C ASN A 274 -22.00 7.69 -2.26
N HIS A 275 -20.88 8.09 -1.65
CA HIS A 275 -20.12 7.16 -0.83
C HIS A 275 -20.94 6.86 0.41
N SER A 276 -21.32 5.59 0.58
CA SER A 276 -22.04 5.12 1.76
C SER A 276 -21.41 3.85 2.28
N LEU A 277 -21.27 3.79 3.59
CA LEU A 277 -20.84 2.62 4.35
C LEU A 277 -21.95 2.28 5.33
N ASN A 278 -22.46 1.04 5.30
CA ASN A 278 -23.46 0.56 6.22
C ASN A 278 -22.99 -0.76 6.82
N ASN A 279 -22.90 -0.81 8.14
CA ASN A 279 -22.52 -2.00 8.90
C ASN A 279 -23.63 -2.34 9.88
N ASP A 280 -24.35 -3.41 9.61
CA ASP A 280 -25.42 -3.91 10.47
C ASP A 280 -24.96 -5.24 11.08
N LYS A 281 -25.17 -5.40 12.39
CA LYS A 281 -24.86 -6.63 13.12
C LYS A 281 -25.96 -6.97 14.10
N THR A 282 -26.28 -8.25 14.21
CA THR A 282 -27.03 -8.82 15.32
C THR A 282 -26.17 -9.91 15.94
N TYR A 283 -25.99 -9.87 17.24
CA TYR A 283 -25.13 -10.80 17.96
C TYR A 283 -25.76 -11.23 19.30
N GLN A 284 -25.43 -12.44 19.72
CA GLN A 284 -25.73 -12.95 21.03
C GLN A 284 -24.60 -12.53 21.98
N MET A 285 -24.97 -11.87 23.07
CA MET A 285 -24.07 -11.51 24.17
C MET A 285 -24.38 -12.41 25.37
N PHE A 286 -23.35 -13.05 25.90
CA PHE A 286 -23.40 -13.88 27.10
C PHE A 286 -22.66 -13.15 28.22
N THR A 287 -23.29 -12.97 29.34
CA THR A 287 -22.75 -12.29 30.54
C THR A 287 -23.12 -13.09 31.79
N PRO A 288 -22.50 -12.82 32.95
CA PRO A 288 -22.91 -13.44 34.22
C PRO A 288 -24.35 -13.20 34.60
N GLU A 289 -24.95 -12.07 34.13
CA GLU A 289 -26.35 -11.71 34.41
C GLU A 289 -27.37 -12.39 33.45
N GLY A 290 -26.88 -12.97 32.36
CA GLY A 290 -27.73 -13.65 31.39
C GLY A 290 -27.30 -13.41 29.93
N ASN A 291 -28.20 -13.86 29.04
CA ASN A 291 -27.96 -13.81 27.60
C ASN A 291 -28.86 -12.73 26.98
N PHE A 292 -28.23 -11.86 26.16
CA PHE A 292 -28.91 -10.73 25.53
C PHE A 292 -28.78 -10.80 24.01
N LEU A 293 -29.88 -10.52 23.31
CA LEU A 293 -29.83 -10.26 21.87
C LEU A 293 -29.49 -8.79 21.65
N SER A 294 -28.38 -8.56 20.98
CA SER A 294 -27.78 -7.25 20.81
C SER A 294 -27.73 -6.85 19.34
N GLU A 295 -27.76 -5.56 19.06
CA GLU A 295 -27.76 -5.00 17.72
C GLU A 295 -26.79 -3.83 17.62
N SER A 296 -26.08 -3.73 16.49
CA SER A 296 -25.28 -2.56 16.10
C SER A 296 -25.58 -2.19 14.66
N ARG A 297 -25.89 -0.92 14.41
CA ARG A 297 -26.13 -0.38 13.06
C ARG A 297 -25.38 0.93 12.91
N ASN A 298 -24.43 0.95 11.98
CA ASN A 298 -23.66 2.14 11.69
C ASN A 298 -23.81 2.46 10.20
N SER A 299 -24.19 3.69 9.90
CA SER A 299 -24.27 4.17 8.53
C SER A 299 -23.52 5.48 8.37
N GLU A 300 -22.74 5.60 7.31
CA GLU A 300 -22.01 6.81 6.96
C GLU A 300 -22.25 7.15 5.50
N ARG A 301 -22.41 8.44 5.22
CA ARG A 301 -22.42 8.99 3.85
C ARG A 301 -21.49 10.16 3.77
N SER A 302 -20.70 10.21 2.69
CA SER A 302 -19.78 11.32 2.46
C SER A 302 -19.82 11.83 1.02
N PHE A 303 -19.44 13.10 0.88
CA PHE A 303 -19.24 13.81 -0.37
C PHE A 303 -17.91 14.54 -0.28
N SER A 304 -17.02 14.35 -1.25
CA SER A 304 -15.65 14.81 -1.12
C SER A 304 -15.05 15.35 -2.43
N PRO A 305 -15.37 16.60 -2.82
CA PRO A 305 -14.73 17.25 -3.96
C PRO A 305 -13.28 17.63 -3.65
N VAL A 306 -12.43 17.46 -4.67
CA VAL A 306 -11.00 17.78 -4.61
C VAL A 306 -10.59 18.50 -5.88
N LEU A 307 -9.94 19.66 -5.74
CA LEU A 307 -9.28 20.40 -6.82
C LEU A 307 -7.77 20.28 -6.64
N ASP A 308 -7.07 19.87 -7.68
CA ASP A 308 -5.62 19.70 -7.69
C ASP A 308 -5.00 20.43 -8.87
N LEU A 309 -4.08 21.34 -8.59
CA LEU A 309 -3.33 22.14 -9.55
C LEU A 309 -1.85 21.81 -9.41
N TYR A 310 -1.24 21.32 -10.47
CA TYR A 310 0.18 20.98 -10.53
C TYR A 310 0.89 21.74 -11.63
N TYR A 311 2.07 22.22 -11.31
CA TYR A 311 2.96 22.89 -12.25
C TYR A 311 4.38 22.37 -12.13
N TYR A 312 5.02 22.09 -13.26
CA TYR A 312 6.43 21.74 -13.36
C TYR A 312 7.07 22.55 -14.50
N ARG A 313 8.28 23.06 -14.26
CA ARG A 313 9.05 23.78 -15.28
C ARG A 313 10.53 23.50 -15.15
N LYS A 314 11.18 23.23 -16.29
CA LYS A 314 12.65 23.27 -16.40
C LYS A 314 13.09 24.71 -16.58
N LEU A 315 14.05 25.13 -15.75
CA LEU A 315 14.70 26.44 -15.79
C LEU A 315 16.12 26.24 -16.33
N GLY A 316 16.27 26.33 -17.67
CA GLY A 316 17.53 26.03 -18.36
C GLY A 316 17.85 24.51 -18.41
N LYS A 317 19.13 24.15 -18.38
CA LYS A 317 19.59 22.75 -18.56
C LYS A 317 19.61 21.94 -17.26
N SER A 318 19.85 22.59 -16.13
CA SER A 318 20.16 21.92 -14.86
C SER A 318 19.14 22.17 -13.74
N ASN A 319 18.23 23.11 -13.89
CA ASN A 319 17.28 23.47 -12.85
C ASN A 319 15.87 23.04 -13.19
N ASN A 320 15.09 22.70 -12.19
CA ASN A 320 13.65 22.54 -12.34
C ASN A 320 12.91 22.98 -11.07
N ILE A 321 11.68 23.38 -11.26
CA ILE A 321 10.76 23.74 -10.20
C ILE A 321 9.47 22.94 -10.34
N THR A 322 8.94 22.50 -9.20
CA THR A 322 7.64 21.82 -9.10
C THR A 322 6.80 22.56 -8.08
N ALA A 323 5.56 22.86 -8.42
CA ALA A 323 4.58 23.41 -7.49
C ALA A 323 3.29 22.59 -7.55
N ASN A 324 2.64 22.42 -6.41
CA ASN A 324 1.37 21.72 -6.30
C ASN A 324 0.47 22.41 -5.27
N ILE A 325 -0.83 22.54 -5.60
CA ILE A 325 -1.86 23.08 -4.69
C ILE A 325 -3.06 22.15 -4.76
N VAL A 326 -3.50 21.64 -3.60
CA VAL A 326 -4.66 20.74 -3.49
C VAL A 326 -5.64 21.27 -2.46
N GLY A 327 -6.85 21.56 -2.90
CA GLY A 327 -7.98 21.89 -2.05
C GLY A 327 -8.92 20.70 -1.91
N THR A 328 -9.22 20.27 -0.66
CA THR A 328 -10.15 19.19 -0.38
C THR A 328 -11.24 19.66 0.57
N THR A 329 -12.48 19.27 0.29
CA THR A 329 -13.60 19.45 1.23
C THR A 329 -14.28 18.09 1.41
N ILE A 330 -14.59 17.70 2.65
CA ILE A 330 -15.37 16.48 2.94
C ILE A 330 -16.53 16.85 3.83
N GLY A 331 -17.74 16.51 3.40
CA GLY A 331 -18.94 16.51 4.24
C GLY A 331 -19.31 15.08 4.57
N THR A 332 -19.49 14.75 5.85
CA THR A 332 -19.82 13.42 6.33
C THR A 332 -21.05 13.47 7.23
N LYS A 333 -21.97 12.54 7.02
CA LYS A 333 -23.10 12.28 7.94
C LYS A 333 -23.04 10.84 8.36
N ALA A 334 -22.99 10.61 9.68
CA ALA A 334 -22.99 9.26 10.26
C ALA A 334 -24.13 9.11 11.26
N ASN A 335 -24.76 7.91 11.26
CA ASN A 335 -25.76 7.52 12.23
C ASN A 335 -25.30 6.23 12.89
N ASN A 336 -25.31 6.23 14.22
CA ASN A 336 -24.81 5.13 15.03
C ASN A 336 -25.90 4.69 16.01
N TYR A 337 -26.15 3.40 16.04
CA TYR A 337 -27.07 2.73 16.93
C TYR A 337 -26.41 1.49 17.51
N LEU A 338 -26.40 1.39 18.83
CA LEU A 338 -25.94 0.22 19.57
C LEU A 338 -26.97 -0.14 20.62
N LYS A 339 -27.39 -1.42 20.67
CA LYS A 339 -28.24 -1.95 21.74
C LYS A 339 -27.60 -3.23 22.27
N GLU A 340 -27.06 -3.17 23.48
CA GLU A 340 -26.67 -4.33 24.27
C GLU A 340 -27.69 -4.51 25.43
N VAL A 341 -27.55 -3.73 26.48
CA VAL A 341 -28.53 -3.70 27.60
C VAL A 341 -29.55 -2.60 27.38
N SER A 342 -29.11 -1.41 26.96
CA SER A 342 -29.93 -0.27 26.62
C SER A 342 -29.55 0.33 25.30
N PRO A 343 -30.48 0.93 24.54
CA PRO A 343 -30.16 1.66 23.32
C PRO A 343 -29.16 2.81 23.57
N TYR A 344 -28.27 3.02 22.65
CA TYR A 344 -27.32 4.14 22.61
C TYR A 344 -27.27 4.65 21.18
N ILE A 345 -27.70 5.89 20.99
CA ILE A 345 -27.95 6.45 19.65
C ILE A 345 -27.26 7.80 19.55
N TYR A 346 -26.46 7.98 18.52
CA TYR A 346 -25.92 9.30 18.19
C TYR A 346 -25.71 9.46 16.69
N ASN A 347 -25.78 10.70 16.25
CA ASN A 347 -25.50 11.11 14.87
C ASN A 347 -24.28 12.03 14.86
N VAL A 348 -23.55 12.04 13.74
CA VAL A 348 -22.42 12.92 13.53
C VAL A 348 -22.64 13.70 12.25
N ASP A 349 -22.54 15.05 12.31
CA ASP A 349 -22.40 15.92 11.14
C ASP A 349 -20.98 16.47 11.11
N GLY A 350 -20.19 16.01 10.16
CA GLY A 350 -18.76 16.31 10.03
C GLY A 350 -18.47 17.14 8.79
N GLN A 351 -17.63 18.15 8.94
CA GLN A 351 -17.08 18.94 7.84
C GLN A 351 -15.58 19.07 8.01
N MET A 352 -14.84 18.71 6.96
CA MET A 352 -13.40 18.92 6.88
C MET A 352 -13.05 19.74 5.64
N ARG A 353 -12.15 20.71 5.78
CA ARG A 353 -11.55 21.46 4.68
C ARG A 353 -10.05 21.43 4.84
N SER A 354 -9.32 21.13 3.78
CA SER A 354 -7.88 21.18 3.80
C SER A 354 -7.32 21.87 2.55
N LEU A 355 -6.18 22.53 2.74
CA LEU A 355 -5.36 23.09 1.68
C LEU A 355 -3.94 22.57 1.84
N TYR A 356 -3.47 21.81 0.87
CA TYR A 356 -2.08 21.38 0.75
C TYR A 356 -1.39 22.23 -0.31
N SER A 357 -0.18 22.68 -0.04
CA SER A 357 0.66 23.38 -1.02
C SER A 357 2.10 22.86 -0.93
N GLU A 358 2.76 22.71 -2.07
CA GLU A 358 4.13 22.22 -2.18
C GLU A 358 4.90 23.04 -3.21
N LEU A 359 6.17 23.32 -2.90
CA LEU A 359 7.14 23.90 -3.82
C LEU A 359 8.47 23.16 -3.68
N ILE A 360 8.98 22.62 -4.79
CA ILE A 360 10.27 21.90 -4.82
C ILE A 360 11.14 22.52 -5.90
N TYR A 361 12.37 22.82 -5.55
CA TYR A 361 13.44 23.21 -6.46
C TYR A 361 14.49 22.13 -6.54
N GLU A 362 14.93 21.77 -7.74
CA GLU A 362 16.00 20.79 -7.99
C GLU A 362 17.06 21.38 -8.90
N HIS A 363 18.31 21.21 -8.50
CA HIS A 363 19.48 21.59 -9.28
C HIS A 363 20.32 20.35 -9.59
N GLN A 364 20.48 20.06 -10.88
CA GLN A 364 21.25 18.92 -11.39
C GLN A 364 22.67 19.37 -11.71
N LEU A 365 23.62 18.94 -10.88
CA LEU A 365 25.04 19.06 -11.12
C LEU A 365 25.60 17.71 -11.61
N ARG A 366 26.74 17.72 -12.30
CA ARG A 366 27.51 16.50 -12.48
C ARG A 366 28.54 16.45 -11.33
N PRO A 367 28.49 15.51 -10.39
CA PRO A 367 27.89 14.16 -10.37
C PRO A 367 26.64 14.01 -9.47
N PHE A 368 26.03 15.07 -8.96
CA PHE A 368 24.92 14.96 -7.98
C PHE A 368 23.75 15.90 -8.28
N THR A 369 22.64 15.67 -7.63
CA THR A 369 21.44 16.54 -7.65
C THR A 369 21.20 17.05 -6.25
N ILE A 370 20.93 18.35 -6.12
CA ILE A 370 20.43 18.97 -4.88
C ILE A 370 18.94 19.23 -5.08
N SER A 371 18.13 18.85 -4.11
CA SER A 371 16.71 19.16 -4.04
C SER A 371 16.43 19.92 -2.74
N ALA A 372 15.65 20.98 -2.80
CA ALA A 372 15.14 21.67 -1.63
C ALA A 372 13.65 21.95 -1.83
N GLY A 373 12.89 21.86 -0.78
CA GLY A 373 11.45 22.06 -0.90
C GLY A 373 10.79 22.45 0.42
N ILE A 374 9.58 22.96 0.25
CA ILE A 374 8.68 23.34 1.33
C ILE A 374 7.28 22.82 0.97
N ASN A 375 6.58 22.23 1.94
CA ASN A 375 5.15 22.00 1.83
C ASN A 375 4.41 22.44 3.08
N SER A 376 3.15 22.79 2.90
CA SER A 376 2.26 23.20 3.97
C SER A 376 0.91 22.51 3.84
N MET A 377 0.37 22.05 4.97
CA MET A 377 -0.98 21.55 5.11
C MET A 377 -1.73 22.43 6.11
N LEU A 378 -2.86 22.96 5.69
CA LEU A 378 -3.80 23.66 6.56
C LEU A 378 -5.09 22.85 6.57
N LYS A 379 -5.56 22.47 7.77
CA LYS A 379 -6.77 21.65 7.93
C LYS A 379 -7.69 22.26 8.98
N TYR A 380 -8.95 22.37 8.64
CA TYR A 380 -10.03 22.76 9.53
C TYR A 380 -11.08 21.65 9.57
N ILE A 381 -11.42 21.20 10.79
CA ILE A 381 -12.43 20.17 11.04
C ILE A 381 -13.49 20.73 12.00
N ARG A 382 -14.75 20.42 11.68
CA ARG A 382 -15.90 20.67 12.52
C ARG A 382 -16.72 19.39 12.58
N ASN A 383 -16.86 18.79 13.77
CA ASN A 383 -17.70 17.61 14.00
C ASN A 383 -18.69 17.91 15.12
N GLU A 384 -19.96 17.70 14.84
CA GLU A 384 -21.08 17.85 15.77
C GLU A 384 -21.71 16.48 16.04
N TYR A 385 -21.69 16.07 17.30
CA TYR A 385 -22.31 14.83 17.78
C TYR A 385 -23.60 15.16 18.48
N ILE A 386 -24.68 14.48 18.10
CA ILE A 386 -26.04 14.75 18.55
C ILE A 386 -26.71 13.42 18.98
N GLY A 387 -27.28 13.39 20.17
CA GLY A 387 -27.96 12.22 20.74
C GLY A 387 -27.40 11.89 22.12
N ASP A 388 -27.11 10.62 22.36
CA ASP A 388 -26.49 10.17 23.63
C ASP A 388 -25.05 10.65 23.76
N VAL A 389 -24.40 11.00 22.66
CA VAL A 389 -23.16 11.81 22.63
C VAL A 389 -23.53 13.25 22.30
N LYS A 390 -23.11 14.19 23.17
CA LYS A 390 -23.22 15.62 22.91
C LYS A 390 -21.81 16.21 22.93
N SER A 391 -21.24 16.41 21.75
CA SER A 391 -19.89 16.99 21.60
C SER A 391 -19.85 17.85 20.35
N PHE A 392 -19.15 18.97 20.45
CA PHE A 392 -18.92 19.88 19.34
C PHE A 392 -17.43 20.18 19.22
N ASN A 393 -16.79 19.59 18.21
CA ASN A 393 -15.35 19.68 18.01
C ASN A 393 -15.02 20.62 16.86
N LYS A 394 -14.23 21.65 17.17
CA LYS A 394 -13.55 22.48 16.18
C LYS A 394 -12.05 22.26 16.32
N MET A 395 -11.42 21.75 15.26
CA MET A 395 -9.99 21.45 15.26
C MET A 395 -9.32 22.17 14.10
N ASN A 396 -8.21 22.83 14.40
CA ASN A 396 -7.31 23.40 13.41
C ASN A 396 -5.98 22.67 13.47
N TYR A 397 -5.49 22.26 12.33
CA TYR A 397 -4.20 21.61 12.19
C TYR A 397 -3.40 22.27 11.08
N SER A 398 -2.14 22.54 11.34
CA SER A 398 -1.23 23.11 10.36
C SER A 398 0.12 22.40 10.40
N THR A 399 0.68 22.10 9.24
CA THR A 399 2.07 21.67 9.12
C THR A 399 2.81 22.55 8.14
N LEU A 400 4.08 22.80 8.43
CA LEU A 400 5.05 23.40 7.54
C LEU A 400 6.27 22.49 7.52
N TYR A 401 6.46 21.74 6.45
CA TYR A 401 7.59 20.86 6.23
C TYR A 401 8.61 21.48 5.30
N MET A 402 9.86 21.50 5.72
CA MET A 402 11.00 21.97 4.91
C MET A 402 12.02 20.87 4.79
N PHE A 403 12.63 20.70 3.61
CA PHE A 403 13.65 19.70 3.42
C PHE A 403 14.75 20.15 2.46
N SER A 404 15.92 19.51 2.60
CA SER A 404 17.00 19.53 1.62
C SER A 404 17.57 18.13 1.46
N GLU A 405 17.92 17.76 0.23
CA GLU A 405 18.44 16.43 -0.11
C GLU A 405 19.53 16.54 -1.17
N ILE A 406 20.62 15.82 -0.98
CA ILE A 406 21.68 15.62 -1.96
C ILE A 406 21.69 14.16 -2.36
N LYS A 407 21.61 13.88 -3.67
CA LYS A 407 21.63 12.54 -4.25
C LYS A 407 22.65 12.47 -5.39
N GLY A 408 23.54 11.47 -5.36
CA GLY A 408 24.55 11.33 -6.37
C GLY A 408 25.23 9.98 -6.41
N ASN A 409 26.23 9.88 -7.29
CA ASN A 409 27.10 8.72 -7.40
C ASN A 409 28.55 9.19 -7.43
N TRP A 410 29.41 8.49 -6.69
CA TRP A 410 30.84 8.63 -6.71
C TRP A 410 31.48 7.27 -6.97
N GLN A 411 31.98 7.08 -8.20
CA GLN A 411 32.45 5.78 -8.68
C GLN A 411 31.41 4.65 -8.46
N LYS A 412 31.74 3.68 -7.60
CA LYS A 412 30.85 2.55 -7.23
C LYS A 412 29.90 2.85 -6.08
N LEU A 413 30.02 4.03 -5.45
CA LEU A 413 29.20 4.44 -4.31
C LEU A 413 28.09 5.38 -4.76
N GLY A 414 26.84 4.93 -4.66
CA GLY A 414 25.67 5.78 -4.73
C GLY A 414 25.29 6.29 -3.34
N TYR A 415 24.88 7.56 -3.22
CA TYR A 415 24.54 8.16 -1.94
C TYR A 415 23.30 9.04 -2.04
N VAL A 416 22.52 9.06 -0.95
CA VAL A 416 21.44 10.02 -0.68
C VAL A 416 21.63 10.50 0.74
N PHE A 417 21.70 11.80 0.93
CA PHE A 417 21.68 12.45 2.23
C PHE A 417 20.57 13.49 2.24
N GLY A 418 19.65 13.40 3.19
CA GLY A 418 18.52 14.31 3.33
C GLY A 418 18.33 14.75 4.78
N ILE A 419 17.84 15.97 4.94
CA ILE A 419 17.35 16.49 6.22
C ILE A 419 16.01 17.16 5.98
N GLY A 420 15.04 16.84 6.85
CA GLY A 420 13.73 17.46 6.86
C GLY A 420 13.39 17.97 8.25
N ALA A 421 12.54 18.98 8.33
CA ALA A 421 12.00 19.50 9.57
C ALA A 421 10.54 19.92 9.36
N THR A 422 9.64 19.46 10.24
CA THR A 422 8.22 19.82 10.24
C THR A 422 7.91 20.65 11.47
N ASN A 423 7.35 21.83 11.29
CA ASN A 423 6.60 22.52 12.35
C ASN A 423 5.14 22.07 12.25
N ALA A 424 4.63 21.43 13.31
CA ALA A 424 3.26 20.92 13.38
C ALA A 424 2.49 21.59 14.51
N GLY A 425 1.44 22.32 14.15
CA GLY A 425 0.54 23.02 15.05
C GLY A 425 -0.85 22.39 15.09
N TYR A 426 -1.41 22.26 16.28
CA TYR A 426 -2.77 21.76 16.53
C TYR A 426 -3.47 22.64 17.56
N LYS A 427 -4.78 22.88 17.36
CA LYS A 427 -5.63 23.58 18.31
C LYS A 427 -7.03 22.99 18.32
N GLN A 428 -7.49 22.61 19.53
CA GLN A 428 -8.89 22.23 19.82
C GLN A 428 -9.29 22.85 21.16
N ALA A 429 -10.33 23.67 21.19
CA ALA A 429 -10.78 24.39 22.36
C ALA A 429 -9.61 25.12 23.07
N THR A 430 -9.27 24.72 24.30
CA THR A 430 -8.14 25.23 25.11
C THR A 430 -6.83 24.53 24.77
N ASP A 431 -6.87 23.32 24.21
CA ASP A 431 -5.69 22.52 23.93
C ASP A 431 -4.98 23.02 22.68
N LYS A 432 -3.68 23.29 22.83
CA LYS A 432 -2.83 23.80 21.75
C LYS A 432 -1.46 23.15 21.83
N TYR A 433 -1.01 22.60 20.72
CA TYR A 433 0.30 21.99 20.58
C TYR A 433 1.06 22.63 19.44
N ASN A 434 2.38 22.71 19.57
CA ASN A 434 3.30 23.13 18.53
C ASN A 434 4.61 22.36 18.69
N TYR A 435 4.90 21.47 17.72
CA TYR A 435 6.07 20.61 17.74
C TYR A 435 6.97 20.89 16.55
N TRP A 436 8.29 20.80 16.77
CA TRP A 436 9.28 20.69 15.74
C TRP A 436 9.75 19.25 15.66
N LEU A 437 9.57 18.61 14.49
CA LEU A 437 9.85 17.22 14.21
C LEU A 437 10.97 17.14 13.18
N PHE A 438 12.03 16.38 13.47
CA PHE A 438 13.20 16.30 12.59
C PHE A 438 13.31 14.96 11.89
N ARG A 439 13.78 14.97 10.63
CA ARG A 439 13.88 13.79 9.78
C ARG A 439 15.21 13.75 9.01
N PRO A 440 16.35 13.46 9.64
CA PRO A 440 17.59 13.14 8.93
C PRO A 440 17.52 11.75 8.32
N LYS A 441 18.08 11.60 7.13
CA LYS A 441 18.09 10.38 6.34
C LYS A 441 19.39 10.20 5.59
N LEU A 442 19.92 8.96 5.58
CA LEU A 442 21.12 8.56 4.85
C LEU A 442 20.86 7.27 4.10
N SER A 443 21.28 7.17 2.85
CA SER A 443 21.37 5.93 2.11
C SER A 443 22.70 5.85 1.35
N LEU A 444 23.42 4.75 1.49
CA LEU A 444 24.69 4.45 0.84
C LEU A 444 24.55 3.11 0.12
N ASN A 445 24.75 3.09 -1.19
CA ASN A 445 24.70 1.89 -2.00
C ASN A 445 26.06 1.64 -2.68
N TYR A 446 26.75 0.55 -2.33
CA TYR A 446 28.03 0.19 -2.89
C TYR A 446 27.90 -1.00 -3.85
N SER A 447 28.28 -0.78 -5.12
CA SER A 447 28.31 -1.82 -6.14
C SER A 447 29.63 -2.60 -6.04
N VAL A 448 29.62 -3.74 -5.31
CA VAL A 448 30.80 -4.61 -5.12
C VAL A 448 31.26 -5.15 -6.48
N THR A 449 30.30 -5.71 -7.23
CA THR A 449 30.47 -6.16 -8.62
C THR A 449 29.29 -5.65 -9.47
N GLN A 450 29.27 -5.97 -10.76
CA GLN A 450 28.10 -5.70 -11.61
C GLN A 450 26.84 -6.46 -11.17
N ALA A 451 27.02 -7.59 -10.47
CA ALA A 451 25.93 -8.43 -10.01
C ALA A 451 25.57 -8.25 -8.53
N LEU A 452 26.54 -7.87 -7.68
CA LEU A 452 26.40 -7.79 -6.24
C LEU A 452 26.47 -6.34 -5.77
N SER A 453 25.45 -5.89 -5.03
CA SER A 453 25.45 -4.60 -4.34
C SER A 453 25.03 -4.73 -2.89
N VAL A 454 25.56 -3.84 -2.06
CA VAL A 454 25.21 -3.70 -0.65
C VAL A 454 24.74 -2.28 -0.40
N ARG A 455 23.56 -2.11 0.20
CA ARG A 455 23.03 -0.81 0.57
C ARG A 455 22.78 -0.76 2.07
N TYR A 456 23.26 0.32 2.69
CA TYR A 456 22.92 0.70 4.06
C TYR A 456 21.99 1.91 4.03
N SER A 457 20.96 1.90 4.85
CA SER A 457 20.02 3.00 5.02
C SER A 457 19.78 3.27 6.49
N PHE A 458 19.82 4.54 6.85
CA PHE A 458 19.50 5.07 8.17
C PHE A 458 18.45 6.16 8.03
N GLU A 459 17.45 6.15 8.91
CA GLU A 459 16.45 7.19 9.01
C GLU A 459 16.02 7.36 10.47
N THR A 460 15.82 8.59 10.88
CA THR A 460 15.03 8.89 12.08
C THR A 460 13.95 9.90 11.73
N PHE A 461 12.77 9.73 12.30
CA PHE A 461 11.64 10.61 12.10
C PHE A 461 10.72 10.60 13.32
N GLU A 462 9.94 11.64 13.43
CA GLU A 462 8.91 11.78 14.46
C GLU A 462 7.56 11.99 13.78
N HIS A 463 6.49 11.50 14.38
CA HIS A 463 5.16 11.78 13.88
C HIS A 463 4.15 11.96 15.02
N ILE A 464 3.08 12.70 14.74
CA ILE A 464 1.98 12.98 15.64
C ILE A 464 0.83 12.01 15.36
N SER A 465 0.09 11.63 16.38
CA SER A 465 -1.11 10.79 16.25
C SER A 465 -2.20 11.46 15.40
N ARG A 466 -3.12 10.64 14.86
CA ARG A 466 -4.26 11.13 14.08
C ARG A 466 -5.14 12.05 14.93
N MET A 467 -5.77 13.04 14.29
CA MET A 467 -6.60 14.03 14.96
C MET A 467 -7.77 13.43 15.74
N ALA A 468 -8.37 12.35 15.25
CA ALA A 468 -9.42 11.63 15.97
C ALA A 468 -8.94 11.09 17.33
N MET A 469 -7.68 10.67 17.45
CA MET A 469 -7.13 10.09 18.69
C MET A 469 -6.74 11.12 19.74
N ILE A 470 -6.52 12.37 19.33
CA ILE A 470 -6.22 13.49 20.22
C ILE A 470 -7.46 14.35 20.56
N SER A 471 -8.62 14.00 20.00
CA SER A 471 -9.91 14.62 20.32
C SER A 471 -10.31 14.34 21.78
N ASN A 472 -11.06 15.23 22.40
CA ASN A 472 -11.61 15.04 23.74
C ASN A 472 -12.98 14.34 23.75
N THR A 473 -13.39 13.73 22.64
CA THR A 473 -14.67 13.05 22.50
C THR A 473 -14.67 11.72 23.25
N LYS A 474 -15.79 11.38 23.88
CA LYS A 474 -16.03 10.11 24.56
C LYS A 474 -17.21 9.41 23.89
N ILE A 475 -17.01 8.18 23.38
CA ILE A 475 -18.00 7.38 22.67
C ILE A 475 -18.09 6.00 23.34
N ARG A 476 -19.31 5.51 23.58
CA ARG A 476 -19.54 4.16 24.08
C ARG A 476 -19.35 3.13 22.98
N GLU A 477 -18.41 2.21 23.17
CA GLU A 477 -18.13 1.10 22.25
C GLU A 477 -19.02 -0.13 22.53
N ASN A 478 -19.28 -0.38 23.80
CA ASN A 478 -20.14 -1.46 24.28
C ASN A 478 -20.62 -1.19 25.71
N SER A 479 -21.30 -2.14 26.34
CA SER A 479 -21.88 -1.98 27.68
C SER A 479 -20.86 -1.65 28.79
N ARG A 480 -19.58 -1.98 28.58
CA ARG A 480 -18.51 -1.76 29.59
C ARG A 480 -17.41 -0.81 29.12
N GLU A 481 -17.30 -0.54 27.80
CA GLU A 481 -16.17 0.17 27.24
C GLU A 481 -16.57 1.48 26.59
N TRP A 482 -15.69 2.44 26.77
CA TRP A 482 -15.74 3.76 26.16
C TRP A 482 -14.48 4.01 25.36
N ARG A 483 -14.60 4.47 24.14
CA ARG A 483 -13.49 5.05 23.40
C ARG A 483 -13.36 6.51 23.76
N VAL A 484 -12.16 6.94 24.13
CA VAL A 484 -11.86 8.34 24.46
C VAL A 484 -10.60 8.75 23.70
N GLY A 485 -10.58 9.97 23.23
CA GLY A 485 -9.34 10.54 22.73
C GLY A 485 -8.44 10.99 23.89
N ASN A 486 -7.17 11.18 23.58
CA ASN A 486 -6.16 11.62 24.55
C ASN A 486 -5.43 12.86 24.01
N PRO A 487 -5.79 14.06 24.47
CA PRO A 487 -5.14 15.28 24.02
C PRO A 487 -3.68 15.43 24.49
N ASN A 488 -3.22 14.60 25.42
CA ASN A 488 -1.87 14.64 25.97
C ASN A 488 -0.88 13.72 25.23
N ILE A 489 -1.23 13.25 24.04
CA ILE A 489 -0.33 12.43 23.22
C ILE A 489 0.83 13.27 22.70
N GLU A 490 2.05 12.83 22.99
CA GLU A 490 3.29 13.40 22.48
C GLU A 490 3.71 12.72 21.15
N PRO A 491 4.58 13.38 20.36
CA PRO A 491 5.12 12.77 19.15
C PRO A 491 5.88 11.47 19.44
N ASN A 492 5.67 10.50 18.59
CA ASN A 492 6.41 9.24 18.56
C ASN A 492 7.70 9.41 17.75
N LYS A 493 8.83 8.97 18.30
CA LYS A 493 10.13 9.01 17.63
C LYS A 493 10.54 7.63 17.15
N VAL A 494 10.90 7.53 15.88
CA VAL A 494 11.31 6.30 15.22
C VAL A 494 12.76 6.42 14.74
N VAL A 495 13.56 5.40 15.01
CA VAL A 495 14.89 5.20 14.44
C VAL A 495 14.87 3.88 13.71
N GLN A 496 15.31 3.87 12.43
CA GLN A 496 15.39 2.63 11.67
C GLN A 496 16.67 2.52 10.86
N GLN A 497 17.13 1.29 10.71
CA GLN A 497 18.31 0.93 9.92
C GLN A 497 17.99 -0.29 9.06
N ILE A 498 18.49 -0.27 7.82
CA ILE A 498 18.31 -1.35 6.85
C ILE A 498 19.64 -1.64 6.18
N VAL A 499 20.00 -2.91 6.10
CA VAL A 499 21.08 -3.39 5.21
C VAL A 499 20.44 -4.30 4.17
N ASN A 500 20.62 -3.95 2.90
CA ASN A 500 20.14 -4.75 1.77
C ASN A 500 21.36 -5.34 1.04
N ILE A 501 21.34 -6.64 0.79
CA ILE A 501 22.32 -7.34 -0.06
C ILE A 501 21.57 -7.85 -1.28
N SER A 502 21.90 -7.36 -2.45
CA SER A 502 21.23 -7.68 -3.70
C SER A 502 22.18 -8.36 -4.68
N TYR A 503 21.76 -9.53 -5.17
CA TYR A 503 22.48 -10.29 -6.20
C TYR A 503 21.59 -10.47 -7.43
N VAL A 504 22.03 -9.96 -8.58
CA VAL A 504 21.25 -9.89 -9.82
C VAL A 504 21.96 -10.62 -10.96
N ARG A 505 21.27 -11.57 -11.59
CA ARG A 505 21.67 -12.27 -12.81
C ARG A 505 20.49 -12.30 -13.80
N PRO A 506 20.69 -12.57 -15.09
CA PRO A 506 19.59 -12.58 -16.07
C PRO A 506 18.40 -13.47 -15.71
N ARG A 507 18.66 -14.64 -15.12
CA ARG A 507 17.62 -15.63 -14.72
C ARG A 507 17.30 -15.66 -13.24
N PHE A 508 18.07 -14.92 -12.43
CA PHE A 508 18.01 -15.02 -10.99
C PHE A 508 18.18 -13.65 -10.33
N TYR A 509 17.32 -13.32 -9.41
CA TYR A 509 17.42 -12.16 -8.55
C TYR A 509 17.21 -12.60 -7.11
N ASN A 510 18.12 -12.17 -6.23
CA ASN A 510 18.01 -12.41 -4.81
C ASN A 510 18.24 -11.10 -4.03
N LEU A 511 17.43 -10.89 -3.01
CA LEU A 511 17.50 -9.74 -2.11
C LEU A 511 17.41 -10.22 -0.67
N VAL A 512 18.48 -10.06 0.10
CA VAL A 512 18.50 -10.29 1.55
C VAL A 512 18.45 -8.95 2.27
N ASP A 513 17.56 -8.83 3.24
CA ASP A 513 17.37 -7.60 4.02
C ASP A 513 17.53 -7.89 5.53
N PHE A 514 18.30 -7.05 6.19
CA PHE A 514 18.37 -6.95 7.65
C PHE A 514 17.75 -5.62 8.04
N PHE A 515 16.72 -5.66 8.87
CA PHE A 515 15.98 -4.49 9.29
C PHE A 515 15.94 -4.39 10.81
N TRP A 516 16.18 -3.20 11.34
CA TRP A 516 15.99 -2.86 12.73
C TRP A 516 15.24 -1.54 12.86
N ARG A 517 14.23 -1.51 13.73
CA ARG A 517 13.45 -0.32 14.07
C ARG A 517 13.27 -0.22 15.57
N LEU A 518 13.49 0.96 16.10
CA LEU A 518 13.22 1.33 17.48
C LEU A 518 12.26 2.54 17.48
N ASN A 519 11.10 2.35 18.10
CA ASN A 519 10.19 3.44 18.43
C ASN A 519 10.34 3.76 19.91
N THR A 520 10.66 4.99 20.22
CA THR A 520 10.61 5.55 21.58
C THR A 520 9.38 6.42 21.71
N ASN A 521 8.73 6.35 22.89
CA ASN A 521 7.48 7.06 23.14
C ASN A 521 6.35 6.71 22.13
N PRO A 522 6.18 5.41 21.71
CA PRO A 522 5.18 5.05 20.71
C PRO A 522 3.76 5.25 21.21
N ASN A 523 2.88 5.73 20.33
CA ASN A 523 1.46 5.84 20.58
C ASN A 523 0.80 4.48 20.39
N MET A 524 0.39 3.84 21.49
CA MET A 524 -0.23 2.52 21.50
C MET A 524 -1.57 2.54 22.20
N SER A 525 -2.41 1.59 21.83
CA SER A 525 -3.69 1.34 22.49
C SER A 525 -3.48 0.97 23.96
N LYS A 526 -4.22 1.58 24.85
CA LYS A 526 -4.20 1.32 26.29
C LYS A 526 -5.63 1.25 26.81
N TYR A 527 -5.88 0.29 27.70
CA TYR A 527 -7.10 0.27 28.51
C TYR A 527 -6.78 0.79 29.90
N VAL A 528 -7.67 1.61 30.43
CA VAL A 528 -7.65 2.06 31.83
C VAL A 528 -9.02 1.82 32.44
N ARG A 529 -9.06 1.53 33.75
CA ARG A 529 -10.29 1.32 34.52
C ARG A 529 -10.47 2.49 35.49
N ASN A 530 -11.68 3.06 35.55
CA ASN A 530 -12.02 4.03 36.58
C ASN A 530 -12.55 3.33 37.86
N ALA A 531 -12.82 4.12 38.91
CA ALA A 531 -13.35 3.63 40.17
C ALA A 531 -14.76 2.95 40.04
N ASN A 532 -15.52 3.31 39.03
CA ASN A 532 -16.89 2.78 38.77
C ASN A 532 -16.87 1.52 37.90
N ASN A 533 -15.68 0.92 37.62
CA ASN A 533 -15.51 -0.20 36.72
C ASN A 533 -15.97 0.07 35.28
N GLU A 534 -15.83 1.31 34.79
CA GLU A 534 -15.88 1.64 33.39
C GLU A 534 -14.48 1.51 32.80
N PHE A 535 -14.38 0.93 31.60
CA PHE A 535 -13.11 0.70 30.92
C PHE A 535 -12.97 1.66 29.74
N TYR A 536 -11.90 2.44 29.76
CA TYR A 536 -11.59 3.43 28.72
C TYR A 536 -10.52 2.90 27.80
N TYR A 537 -10.85 2.78 26.53
CA TYR A 537 -9.90 2.52 25.46
C TYR A 537 -9.40 3.84 24.88
N MET A 538 -8.11 4.06 24.90
CA MET A 538 -7.47 5.25 24.35
C MET A 538 -6.11 4.93 23.73
N GLN A 539 -5.57 5.88 22.99
CA GLN A 539 -4.16 5.86 22.63
C GLN A 539 -3.34 6.61 23.69
N ALA A 540 -2.20 6.07 24.06
CA ALA A 540 -1.27 6.67 25.00
C ALA A 540 0.17 6.39 24.61
N ASN A 541 1.08 7.28 24.99
CA ASN A 541 2.50 7.04 24.83
C ASN A 541 2.96 5.88 25.73
N GLN A 542 3.80 5.00 25.20
CA GLN A 542 4.38 3.86 25.88
C GLN A 542 5.91 3.96 25.87
N LYS A 543 6.64 3.06 26.54
CA LYS A 543 8.10 3.20 26.67
C LYS A 543 8.80 2.96 25.32
N ARG A 544 8.62 1.77 24.71
CA ARG A 544 9.28 1.45 23.44
C ARG A 544 8.66 0.27 22.70
N ILE A 545 8.84 0.30 21.40
CA ILE A 545 8.65 -0.85 20.50
C ILE A 545 9.94 -1.04 19.73
N GLU A 546 10.44 -2.27 19.68
CA GLU A 546 11.61 -2.64 18.92
C GLU A 546 11.28 -3.81 18.01
N MET A 547 11.73 -3.74 16.75
CA MET A 547 11.51 -4.78 15.76
C MET A 547 12.81 -5.09 15.02
N PHE A 548 13.15 -6.37 14.97
CA PHE A 548 14.20 -6.92 14.10
C PHE A 548 13.55 -7.79 13.05
N SER A 549 14.05 -7.74 11.82
CA SER A 549 13.68 -8.75 10.83
C SER A 549 14.84 -9.08 9.91
N ILE A 550 14.82 -10.32 9.43
CA ILE A 550 15.65 -10.78 8.31
C ILE A 550 14.68 -11.34 7.29
N SER A 551 14.79 -10.87 6.06
CA SER A 551 14.00 -11.38 4.95
C SER A 551 14.88 -11.73 3.76
N ASP A 552 14.43 -12.71 2.98
CA ASP A 552 15.06 -13.13 1.76
C ASP A 552 14.01 -13.30 0.66
N ALA A 553 14.24 -12.68 -0.48
CA ALA A 553 13.38 -12.72 -1.64
C ALA A 553 14.13 -13.27 -2.85
N PHE A 554 13.65 -14.39 -3.38
CA PHE A 554 14.14 -15.03 -4.59
C PHE A 554 13.16 -14.85 -5.74
N ASN A 555 13.65 -14.39 -6.90
CA ASN A 555 12.92 -14.47 -8.15
C ASN A 555 13.74 -15.30 -9.15
N ILE A 556 13.14 -16.35 -9.69
CA ILE A 556 13.77 -17.29 -10.61
C ILE A 556 12.93 -17.39 -11.88
N LYS A 557 13.55 -17.18 -13.04
CA LYS A 557 13.00 -17.47 -14.35
C LYS A 557 13.35 -18.92 -14.71
N ILE A 558 12.49 -19.85 -14.31
CA ILE A 558 12.68 -21.29 -14.55
C ILE A 558 12.81 -21.54 -16.06
N ILE A 559 11.87 -20.98 -16.83
CA ILE A 559 11.93 -20.91 -18.29
C ILE A 559 11.76 -19.43 -18.66
N PRO A 560 12.81 -18.75 -19.18
CA PRO A 560 12.73 -17.34 -19.51
C PRO A 560 11.50 -16.99 -20.36
N ASP A 561 10.78 -15.93 -19.96
CA ASP A 561 9.55 -15.42 -20.59
C ASP A 561 8.36 -16.41 -20.64
N VAL A 562 8.48 -17.61 -20.04
CA VAL A 562 7.42 -18.62 -20.00
C VAL A 562 7.03 -18.96 -18.57
N LEU A 563 7.99 -19.24 -17.67
CA LEU A 563 7.70 -19.66 -16.29
C LEU A 563 8.61 -18.95 -15.31
N GLU A 564 8.02 -18.14 -14.43
CA GLU A 564 8.70 -17.39 -13.37
C GLU A 564 8.13 -17.76 -12.01
N THR A 565 8.98 -17.81 -10.99
CA THR A 565 8.56 -18.00 -9.59
C THR A 565 9.24 -16.99 -8.69
N THR A 566 8.53 -16.53 -7.67
CA THR A 566 9.07 -15.70 -6.59
C THR A 566 8.74 -16.34 -5.25
N LEU A 567 9.76 -16.46 -4.40
CA LEU A 567 9.66 -16.96 -3.04
C LEU A 567 10.18 -15.87 -2.10
N VAL A 568 9.45 -15.58 -1.05
CA VAL A 568 9.87 -14.63 0.01
C VAL A 568 9.71 -15.31 1.35
N GLY A 569 10.76 -15.31 2.15
CA GLY A 569 10.74 -15.75 3.54
C GLY A 569 11.22 -14.62 4.45
N ALA A 570 10.58 -14.41 5.58
CA ALA A 570 10.98 -13.38 6.53
C ALA A 570 10.75 -13.83 7.97
N LEU A 571 11.72 -13.59 8.84
CA LEU A 571 11.66 -13.82 10.27
C LEU A 571 11.64 -12.47 10.99
N TYR A 572 10.67 -12.29 11.90
CA TYR A 572 10.48 -11.08 12.66
C TYR A 572 10.58 -11.33 14.15
N ARG A 573 11.20 -10.41 14.87
CA ARG A 573 11.22 -10.37 16.32
C ARG A 573 10.69 -9.00 16.79
N PHE A 574 9.56 -9.02 17.50
CA PHE A 574 8.96 -7.86 18.14
C PHE A 574 9.29 -7.88 19.64
N ILE A 575 9.60 -6.72 20.20
CA ILE A 575 9.79 -6.49 21.63
C ILE A 575 9.04 -5.20 21.96
N ASN A 576 8.03 -5.29 22.83
CA ASN A 576 7.20 -4.18 23.25
C ASN A 576 7.27 -4.01 24.77
N GLU A 577 7.50 -2.79 25.20
CA GLU A 577 7.56 -2.46 26.61
C GLU A 577 6.69 -1.22 26.87
N GLY A 578 5.68 -1.38 27.67
CA GLY A 578 4.80 -0.33 28.16
C GLY A 578 5.07 0.01 29.62
N ASP A 579 4.14 0.75 30.22
CA ASP A 579 4.21 1.10 31.64
C ASP A 579 4.08 -0.15 32.51
N ASP A 580 3.13 -1.04 32.16
CA ASP A 580 2.69 -2.17 32.97
C ASP A 580 2.90 -3.53 32.28
N TYR A 581 3.57 -3.58 31.11
CA TYR A 581 3.75 -4.79 30.35
C TYR A 581 5.09 -4.88 29.63
N LYS A 582 5.49 -6.12 29.33
CA LYS A 582 6.59 -6.45 28.42
C LYS A 582 6.22 -7.69 27.59
N HIS A 583 5.95 -7.47 26.31
CA HIS A 583 5.57 -8.53 25.40
C HIS A 583 6.63 -8.74 24.31
N SER A 584 6.76 -9.96 23.85
CA SER A 584 7.64 -10.25 22.73
C SER A 584 7.10 -11.39 21.89
N LEU A 585 7.31 -11.28 20.58
CA LEU A 585 6.89 -12.26 19.58
C LEU A 585 8.01 -12.54 18.59
N THR A 586 8.23 -13.80 18.27
CA THR A 586 8.99 -14.19 17.07
C THR A 586 8.00 -14.83 16.11
N THR A 587 8.00 -14.40 14.85
CA THR A 587 7.07 -14.90 13.83
C THR A 587 7.76 -15.02 12.48
N PHE A 588 7.24 -15.94 11.65
CA PHE A 588 7.72 -16.18 10.30
C PHE A 588 6.63 -15.78 9.29
N ASN A 589 7.01 -15.07 8.24
CA ASN A 589 6.17 -14.77 7.09
C ASN A 589 6.74 -15.45 5.86
N PHE A 590 5.85 -16.02 5.05
CA PHE A 590 6.17 -16.69 3.79
C PHE A 590 5.24 -16.24 2.70
N GLN A 591 5.78 -16.05 1.48
CA GLN A 591 5.03 -15.78 0.27
C GLN A 591 5.62 -16.58 -0.89
N ALA A 592 4.75 -17.12 -1.74
CA ALA A 592 5.12 -17.76 -2.99
C ALA A 592 4.22 -17.29 -4.13
N SER A 593 4.81 -17.07 -5.29
CA SER A 593 4.05 -16.82 -6.51
C SER A 593 4.66 -17.56 -7.70
N ILE A 594 3.81 -18.08 -8.58
CA ILE A 594 4.18 -18.74 -9.83
C ILE A 594 3.37 -18.09 -10.94
N GLN A 595 4.05 -17.78 -12.05
CA GLN A 595 3.43 -17.18 -13.24
C GLN A 595 3.88 -17.92 -14.49
N ALA A 596 2.92 -18.38 -15.29
CA ALA A 596 3.18 -19.04 -16.56
C ALA A 596 2.55 -18.23 -17.71
N TYR A 597 3.34 -17.95 -18.75
CA TYR A 597 2.97 -17.18 -19.92
C TYR A 597 2.92 -18.11 -21.14
N LEU A 598 1.72 -18.56 -21.50
CA LEU A 598 1.50 -19.57 -22.53
C LEU A 598 0.79 -18.93 -23.73
N GLY A 599 1.53 -18.15 -24.53
CA GLY A 599 1.02 -17.44 -25.69
C GLY A 599 -0.01 -16.36 -25.34
N ARG A 600 -1.31 -16.65 -25.53
CA ARG A 600 -2.41 -15.72 -25.15
C ARG A 600 -2.90 -15.94 -23.72
N TRP A 601 -2.53 -17.04 -23.08
CA TRP A 601 -2.88 -17.38 -21.71
C TRP A 601 -1.81 -16.93 -20.72
N THR A 602 -2.25 -16.47 -19.57
CA THR A 602 -1.39 -16.27 -18.39
C THR A 602 -2.04 -16.99 -17.22
N LEU A 603 -1.29 -17.85 -16.57
CA LEU A 603 -1.71 -18.52 -15.35
C LEU A 603 -0.92 -17.93 -14.18
N THR A 604 -1.59 -17.69 -13.08
CA THR A 604 -0.98 -17.14 -11.86
C THR A 604 -1.45 -17.94 -10.65
N ALA A 605 -0.52 -18.28 -9.77
CA ALA A 605 -0.82 -18.80 -8.46
C ALA A 605 -0.02 -18.00 -7.41
N TYR A 606 -0.65 -17.72 -6.28
CA TYR A 606 -0.06 -17.00 -5.16
C TYR A 606 -0.54 -17.59 -3.84
N ALA A 607 0.35 -17.64 -2.86
CA ALA A 607 0.02 -18.00 -1.49
C ALA A 607 0.89 -17.23 -0.50
N ASP A 608 0.32 -16.82 0.62
CA ASP A 608 1.03 -16.35 1.81
C ASP A 608 0.40 -16.93 3.09
N ASN A 609 1.13 -16.90 4.20
CA ASN A 609 0.65 -17.36 5.51
C ASN A 609 0.05 -16.24 6.37
N GLY A 610 -0.28 -15.08 5.77
CA GLY A 610 -0.77 -13.91 6.48
C GLY A 610 0.33 -13.14 7.22
N TRP A 611 -0.07 -12.23 8.10
CA TRP A 611 0.83 -11.37 8.85
C TRP A 611 0.53 -11.45 10.34
N LYS A 612 1.46 -12.02 11.12
CA LYS A 612 1.37 -12.09 12.58
C LYS A 612 2.34 -11.09 13.21
N PHE A 613 1.83 -10.23 14.09
CA PHE A 613 2.59 -9.17 14.73
C PHE A 613 2.18 -8.94 16.17
N ASN A 614 3.04 -8.24 16.92
CA ASN A 614 2.74 -7.76 18.25
C ASN A 614 3.13 -6.27 18.33
N GLU A 615 2.16 -5.41 18.59
CA GLU A 615 2.35 -3.98 18.80
C GLU A 615 1.65 -3.55 20.09
N GLY A 616 2.45 -3.08 21.05
CA GLY A 616 1.96 -2.76 22.40
C GLY A 616 1.35 -4.01 23.07
N GLU A 617 0.12 -3.89 23.53
CA GLU A 617 -0.66 -4.95 24.16
C GLU A 617 -1.46 -5.80 23.16
N THR A 618 -1.35 -5.50 21.86
CA THR A 618 -2.09 -6.20 20.81
C THR A 618 -1.21 -7.23 20.11
N LEU A 619 -1.60 -8.50 20.20
CA LEU A 619 -1.08 -9.60 19.37
C LEU A 619 -2.13 -9.90 18.29
N ALA A 620 -1.77 -9.79 17.02
CA ALA A 620 -2.71 -10.03 15.94
C ALA A 620 -2.12 -10.88 14.81
N HIS A 621 -3.01 -11.59 14.11
CA HIS A 621 -2.72 -12.37 12.92
C HIS A 621 -3.78 -12.09 11.85
N ASN A 622 -3.39 -11.34 10.83
CA ASN A 622 -4.18 -11.15 9.61
C ASN A 622 -4.16 -12.43 8.78
N GLY A 623 -5.28 -12.79 8.18
CA GLY A 623 -5.45 -14.05 7.48
C GLY A 623 -4.48 -14.26 6.31
N SER A 624 -4.24 -15.53 5.99
CA SER A 624 -3.51 -15.94 4.78
C SER A 624 -4.28 -15.54 3.53
N ASN A 625 -3.57 -15.37 2.41
CA ASN A 625 -4.16 -15.10 1.12
C ASN A 625 -3.65 -16.12 0.10
N ILE A 626 -4.57 -16.82 -0.53
CA ILE A 626 -4.26 -17.79 -1.59
C ILE A 626 -5.13 -17.45 -2.79
N TYR A 627 -4.56 -17.35 -3.98
CA TYR A 627 -5.36 -17.24 -5.19
C TYR A 627 -4.73 -17.98 -6.37
N VAL A 628 -5.59 -18.42 -7.27
CA VAL A 628 -5.23 -18.93 -8.59
C VAL A 628 -6.01 -18.15 -9.64
N GLY A 629 -5.35 -17.81 -10.72
CA GLY A 629 -5.93 -16.99 -11.77
C GLY A 629 -5.54 -17.45 -13.17
N SER A 630 -6.43 -17.23 -14.11
CA SER A 630 -6.22 -17.42 -15.53
C SER A 630 -6.68 -16.19 -16.29
N SER A 631 -5.84 -15.69 -17.19
CA SER A 631 -6.16 -14.56 -18.06
C SER A 631 -5.96 -14.94 -19.52
N TYR A 632 -6.88 -14.54 -20.39
CA TYR A 632 -6.81 -14.74 -21.83
C TYR A 632 -6.85 -13.41 -22.57
N ARG A 633 -5.91 -13.20 -23.49
CA ARG A 633 -5.81 -11.98 -24.29
C ARG A 633 -6.34 -12.17 -25.70
N LEU A 634 -7.33 -11.35 -26.08
CA LEU A 634 -7.87 -11.27 -27.44
C LEU A 634 -7.67 -9.85 -28.00
N GLY A 635 -6.52 -9.60 -28.64
CA GLY A 635 -6.16 -8.26 -29.13
C GLY A 635 -5.99 -7.24 -27.98
N ASN A 636 -6.93 -6.31 -27.88
CA ASN A 636 -7.00 -5.28 -26.83
C ASN A 636 -7.98 -5.64 -25.71
N LEU A 637 -8.65 -6.78 -25.81
CA LEU A 637 -9.55 -7.32 -24.78
C LEU A 637 -8.80 -8.36 -23.97
N TYR A 638 -8.98 -8.29 -22.64
CA TYR A 638 -8.47 -9.25 -21.68
C TYR A 638 -9.65 -9.77 -20.85
N LEU A 639 -9.73 -11.09 -20.75
CA LEU A 639 -10.69 -11.79 -19.92
C LEU A 639 -9.93 -12.54 -18.86
N SER A 640 -10.29 -12.36 -17.60
CA SER A 640 -9.59 -13.02 -16.49
C SER A 640 -10.59 -13.62 -15.50
N LEU A 641 -10.21 -14.77 -14.95
CA LEU A 641 -10.89 -15.43 -13.85
C LEU A 641 -9.89 -15.61 -12.72
N TYR A 642 -10.26 -15.19 -11.51
CA TYR A 642 -9.46 -15.36 -10.30
C TYR A 642 -10.31 -16.00 -9.22
N LEU A 643 -9.82 -17.09 -8.65
CA LEU A 643 -10.39 -17.75 -7.49
C LEU A 643 -9.50 -17.49 -6.27
N GLN A 644 -9.98 -16.70 -5.33
CA GLN A 644 -9.30 -16.39 -4.08
C GLN A 644 -9.81 -17.32 -2.97
N ASN A 645 -8.89 -17.73 -2.10
CA ASN A 645 -9.11 -18.65 -0.99
C ASN A 645 -9.86 -19.93 -1.42
N PRO A 646 -9.32 -20.67 -2.42
CA PRO A 646 -9.95 -21.89 -2.92
C PRO A 646 -10.09 -22.92 -1.79
N PHE A 647 -11.21 -23.66 -1.81
CA PHE A 647 -11.56 -24.71 -0.85
C PHE A 647 -11.78 -24.21 0.59
N MET A 648 -11.80 -22.90 0.85
CA MET A 648 -12.12 -22.32 2.14
C MET A 648 -13.60 -21.90 2.18
N GLN A 649 -14.39 -22.47 3.08
CA GLN A 649 -15.79 -22.04 3.29
C GLN A 649 -15.89 -20.77 4.16
N HIS A 650 -14.97 -20.64 5.13
CA HIS A 650 -14.94 -19.53 6.07
C HIS A 650 -13.50 -19.02 6.20
N HIS A 651 -13.16 -18.02 5.40
CA HIS A 651 -11.83 -17.41 5.48
C HIS A 651 -11.67 -16.70 6.83
N LYS A 652 -10.54 -16.92 7.50
CA LYS A 652 -10.20 -16.28 8.76
C LYS A 652 -9.49 -14.95 8.47
N ASP A 653 -10.24 -13.84 8.53
CA ASP A 653 -9.70 -12.53 8.20
C ASP A 653 -8.75 -12.02 9.28
N LEU A 654 -9.09 -12.22 10.57
CA LEU A 654 -8.35 -11.70 11.71
C LEU A 654 -8.46 -12.63 12.91
N HIS A 655 -7.36 -12.76 13.64
CA HIS A 655 -7.35 -13.27 15.01
C HIS A 655 -6.47 -12.33 15.85
N SER A 656 -7.06 -11.72 16.88
CA SER A 656 -6.34 -10.80 17.75
C SER A 656 -6.58 -11.10 19.23
N HIS A 657 -5.54 -10.82 20.01
CA HIS A 657 -5.56 -10.86 21.46
C HIS A 657 -5.13 -9.51 22.00
N ILE A 658 -5.88 -8.99 22.95
CA ILE A 658 -5.50 -7.85 23.78
C ILE A 658 -5.00 -8.40 25.10
N LEU A 659 -3.80 -8.00 25.49
CA LEU A 659 -3.04 -8.51 26.63
C LEU A 659 -2.86 -7.44 27.72
N ASN A 660 -3.94 -6.67 28.01
CA ASN A 660 -3.92 -5.62 29.02
C ASN A 660 -4.27 -6.18 30.40
N CYS A 661 -3.74 -5.58 31.46
CA CYS A 661 -3.96 -6.02 32.84
C CYS A 661 -5.42 -5.82 33.32
N TYR A 662 -6.16 -4.87 32.75
CA TYR A 662 -7.58 -4.63 33.08
C TYR A 662 -8.55 -5.29 32.11
N VAL A 663 -8.15 -5.44 30.85
CA VAL A 663 -9.00 -6.00 29.80
C VAL A 663 -8.21 -6.99 28.97
N THR A 664 -8.59 -8.26 28.98
CA THR A 664 -8.08 -9.22 28.01
C THR A 664 -9.19 -9.56 27.03
N LYS A 665 -8.85 -9.59 25.72
CA LYS A 665 -9.79 -9.97 24.67
C LYS A 665 -9.19 -11.00 23.74
N ASN A 666 -10.03 -11.92 23.27
CA ASN A 666 -9.73 -12.82 22.17
C ASN A 666 -10.80 -12.62 21.09
N THR A 667 -10.39 -12.11 19.92
CA THR A 667 -11.32 -11.81 18.82
C THR A 667 -10.95 -12.62 17.60
N VAL A 668 -11.90 -13.38 17.07
CA VAL A 668 -11.77 -14.13 15.81
C VAL A 668 -12.80 -13.64 14.82
N GLN A 669 -12.35 -13.14 13.70
CA GLN A 669 -13.21 -12.73 12.58
C GLN A 669 -13.06 -13.71 11.42
N ARG A 670 -14.18 -14.23 10.94
CA ARG A 670 -14.29 -15.08 9.75
C ARG A 670 -15.21 -14.45 8.73
N ASN A 671 -14.95 -14.71 7.46
CA ASN A 671 -15.73 -14.16 6.36
C ASN A 671 -15.99 -15.23 5.30
N ARG A 672 -17.24 -15.67 5.21
CA ARG A 672 -17.68 -16.65 4.22
C ARG A 672 -17.60 -16.06 2.79
N ASP A 673 -17.89 -14.77 2.64
CA ASP A 673 -17.91 -14.13 1.32
C ASP A 673 -16.49 -14.02 0.70
N MET A 674 -15.42 -14.14 1.52
CA MET A 674 -14.03 -14.20 1.08
C MET A 674 -13.50 -15.63 0.87
N GLY A 675 -14.30 -16.64 1.19
CA GLY A 675 -14.00 -18.05 0.89
C GLY A 675 -14.52 -18.43 -0.50
N ASN A 676 -13.70 -19.11 -1.29
CA ASN A 676 -14.01 -19.46 -2.69
C ASN A 676 -14.50 -18.23 -3.50
N PHE A 677 -13.85 -17.09 -3.29
CA PHE A 677 -14.21 -15.83 -3.91
C PHE A 677 -13.78 -15.82 -5.38
N LEU A 678 -14.73 -16.05 -6.28
CA LEU A 678 -14.50 -16.09 -7.73
C LEU A 678 -14.84 -14.74 -8.35
N THR A 679 -13.88 -14.14 -9.06
CA THR A 679 -14.07 -12.89 -9.80
C THR A 679 -13.85 -13.10 -11.29
N PHE A 680 -14.65 -12.42 -12.09
CA PHE A 680 -14.48 -12.25 -13.52
C PHE A 680 -14.09 -10.80 -13.80
N ASN A 681 -12.97 -10.61 -14.49
CA ASN A 681 -12.53 -9.31 -14.98
C ASN A 681 -12.58 -9.26 -16.52
N LEU A 682 -13.17 -8.19 -17.04
CA LEU A 682 -13.14 -7.82 -18.44
C LEU A 682 -12.44 -6.46 -18.55
N SER A 683 -11.27 -6.42 -19.15
CA SER A 683 -10.53 -5.18 -19.38
C SER A 683 -10.34 -4.96 -20.88
N TRP A 684 -10.79 -3.79 -21.37
CA TRP A 684 -10.66 -3.40 -22.75
C TRP A 684 -10.15 -1.98 -22.86
N ASN A 685 -9.14 -1.76 -23.70
CA ASN A 685 -8.51 -0.47 -23.90
C ASN A 685 -8.18 -0.26 -25.37
N LEU A 686 -8.80 0.74 -25.98
CA LEU A 686 -8.59 1.11 -27.36
C LEU A 686 -7.89 2.47 -27.45
N GLU A 687 -6.69 2.49 -28.02
CA GLU A 687 -5.98 3.71 -28.39
C GLU A 687 -6.15 3.98 -29.88
N PHE A 688 -6.48 5.21 -30.23
CA PHE A 688 -6.66 5.65 -31.63
C PHE A 688 -5.81 6.89 -31.92
N GLY A 689 -5.43 7.08 -33.21
CA GLY A 689 -4.61 8.22 -33.66
C GLY A 689 -3.12 7.89 -33.81
N HIS A 690 -2.30 8.93 -34.12
CA HIS A 690 -0.88 8.80 -34.39
C HIS A 690 -0.01 8.99 -33.14
N ARG A 691 1.13 8.30 -33.07
CA ARG A 691 2.07 8.45 -31.92
C ARG A 691 2.74 9.82 -31.92
N LYS A 692 2.55 10.61 -30.86
CA LYS A 692 3.35 11.78 -30.50
C LYS A 692 3.70 11.77 -29.00
N GLN A 693 4.63 12.62 -28.63
CA GLN A 693 5.51 12.61 -27.45
C GLN A 693 4.86 12.59 -26.05
N ASN A 694 5.65 12.20 -25.05
CA ASN A 694 5.34 11.97 -23.62
C ASN A 694 4.63 13.14 -22.93
N LYS A 695 3.67 12.79 -22.04
CA LYS A 695 3.12 13.73 -21.06
C LYS A 695 3.42 13.18 -19.65
N LYS A 696 3.91 14.04 -18.75
CA LYS A 696 3.89 13.78 -17.31
C LYS A 696 2.44 13.91 -16.83
N GLN A 697 2.00 13.00 -16.00
CA GLN A 697 0.70 13.07 -15.35
C GLN A 697 0.89 13.17 -13.85
N HIS A 698 0.21 14.14 -13.23
CA HIS A 698 0.20 14.37 -11.78
C HIS A 698 -1.14 13.96 -11.18
N ASN A 699 -1.13 13.52 -9.93
CA ASN A 699 -2.30 13.12 -9.20
C ASN A 699 -2.31 13.58 -7.75
N GLN A 700 -3.52 13.57 -7.22
CA GLN A 700 -3.98 14.24 -6.03
C GLN A 700 -3.36 13.75 -4.72
N HIS A 701 -2.93 14.69 -3.90
CA HIS A 701 -2.82 14.55 -2.44
C HIS A 701 -4.22 14.76 -1.81
N LYS A 702 -5.10 13.76 -1.93
CA LYS A 702 -6.41 13.82 -1.26
C LYS A 702 -6.23 13.58 0.23
N ASP A 703 -6.60 14.58 1.02
CA ASP A 703 -6.71 14.40 2.47
C ASP A 703 -8.00 13.63 2.81
N THR A 704 -7.91 12.57 3.58
CA THR A 704 -9.04 11.71 3.99
C THR A 704 -9.28 11.70 5.48
N ASP A 705 -8.43 12.36 6.28
CA ASP A 705 -8.57 12.40 7.74
C ASP A 705 -9.63 13.44 8.14
N THR A 706 -10.85 12.99 8.38
CA THR A 706 -12.01 13.81 8.77
C THR A 706 -12.03 14.16 10.26
N GLY A 707 -11.15 13.60 11.08
CA GLY A 707 -11.15 13.75 12.53
C GLY A 707 -12.39 13.19 13.23
N ILE A 708 -13.21 12.37 12.53
CA ILE A 708 -14.31 11.62 13.13
C ILE A 708 -13.74 10.37 13.80
N MET A 709 -14.15 10.15 15.06
CA MET A 709 -13.72 9.03 15.87
C MET A 709 -14.60 7.80 15.62
#